data_d7ed69fdcd1d17fc793907e75b130f8a
#
_entry.id   d7ed69fdcd1d17fc793907e75b130f8a
#
_cell.length_a   1.000
_cell.length_b   1.000
_cell.length_c   1.000
_cell.angle_alpha   90.00
_cell.angle_beta   90.00
_cell.angle_gamma   90.00
#
_symmetry.space_group_name_H-M   'P 1'
#
loop_
_entity.id
_entity.type
_entity.pdbx_description
1 polymer ?
#
loop_
_entity_poly.entity_id
_entity_poly.type
_entity_poly.pdbx_seq_one_letter_code
_entity_poly.pdbx_strand_id
1 'polypeptide(L)'
;MRIFVVLALISQLMFLTEGQCMAVDITKVTEVEGITEYQLDNGMRVLLFPDKSKETVTVNITYLVGSRHEGYGETGMAHLLEHMLFKGTPKHGDIPKELKDRGASMNGTTSFDRTNYYETMPATKENLEFGLELEADRMVNSKVLAEDLASEMTVVRNEFERGENSPIRVLMQRVMSSSYEWHNYGKSTIGNRTDIERVPIQNLRDFYRRFYQPDNAVLVVAGKFDEAFSLEKIDQYFGAIPRPDRKLNKTYTEEPEQDGERRVAVRRVGDVGTVGAAFHIPAGSSPEFPAVDIASSILSTQPSGRLYKSLVESKQAVAAFSFTFALHDPGVIFVAATVPRGGDLDAVEKTLLETVSGLATVEITQPEVKRAKAELLKQWDDAYSNSQSAALSLSDWAAQGDWRLMFLHRDRLEKVTIDDVKAAASKYFVLNNCTIGQFIPTEEASRVSVPPRPDLKEMVADYKGRKAMAAGEEFEPTIENINQRTNFGTLSNGVKYALLPKKTRGEVVQVTMRLNFGSPESLIGKSATADLMASLLGRGSQTMNYGQIDDRLTELKANLRFSGSAGTINVSAKTRREYLPELMKLMKEVLRNPSFPEDQFEILKQQSITNLESGLTDPQALALKTLSRKLSPYPATDVRYVPTMEEEQQRIEAVTIEDVKTLFNEQVSGQYAQVAAVGDFDPEVVVSDFEAILGDWKSTTGFERITSESFNLKGETISINTPDKANAVYIAGSSLPISSKDPNYPAMVLGNYILGGSGGLSNRLANRVRQQEGLSYTVGSQFRASNFAESGSFTVFAITNPDNRDKLVATIAEEVEKIRQSGVTVRELDEAVQGYLESANRSRTEDGAVAGMLIESMETDRTLDFYSQRENDIKNLPKEKVDSVLKDYIDPSKIIIVTAGDFEKSKGDKQE
;
A
#
# COMPACT_ATOMS: atom_id res chain seq x y z
N MET A 1 -15.78 -56.18 -57.61
CA MET A 1 -15.56 -54.70 -57.93
C MET A 1 -16.27 -53.72 -57.00
N ARG A 2 -17.07 -54.18 -56.01
CA ARG A 2 -17.67 -53.29 -54.98
C ARG A 2 -16.93 -53.25 -53.61
N ILE A 3 -16.05 -54.15 -53.39
CA ILE A 3 -15.31 -54.17 -52.09
C ILE A 3 -14.02 -53.29 -52.18
N PHE A 4 -13.48 -53.09 -53.33
CA PHE A 4 -12.31 -52.22 -53.48
C PHE A 4 -12.56 -50.69 -53.43
N VAL A 5 -13.80 -50.31 -53.73
CA VAL A 5 -14.21 -48.88 -53.66
C VAL A 5 -14.49 -48.43 -52.21
N VAL A 6 -14.94 -49.35 -51.34
CA VAL A 6 -15.20 -49.02 -49.92
C VAL A 6 -13.90 -48.88 -49.13
N LEU A 7 -12.85 -49.66 -49.45
CA LEU A 7 -11.56 -49.55 -48.81
C LEU A 7 -10.74 -48.32 -49.23
N ALA A 8 -10.97 -47.80 -50.43
CA ALA A 8 -10.35 -46.56 -50.91
C ALA A 8 -11.00 -45.33 -50.30
N LEU A 9 -12.28 -45.36 -49.99
CA LEU A 9 -12.99 -44.28 -49.27
C LEU A 9 -12.71 -44.23 -47.76
N ILE A 10 -12.40 -45.34 -47.16
CA ILE A 10 -12.00 -45.40 -45.73
C ILE A 10 -10.53 -44.99 -45.56
N SER A 11 -9.69 -45.20 -46.53
CA SER A 11 -8.29 -44.76 -46.48
C SER A 11 -8.14 -43.25 -46.79
N GLN A 12 -9.11 -42.62 -47.46
CA GLN A 12 -9.14 -41.15 -47.66
C GLN A 12 -9.80 -40.42 -46.46
N LEU A 13 -10.54 -41.14 -45.60
CA LEU A 13 -11.07 -40.53 -44.35
C LEU A 13 -10.10 -40.65 -43.12
N MET A 14 -9.00 -41.39 -43.24
CA MET A 14 -7.99 -41.51 -42.19
C MET A 14 -6.79 -40.55 -42.36
N PHE A 15 -6.77 -39.74 -43.39
CA PHE A 15 -5.73 -38.72 -43.59
C PHE A 15 -6.18 -37.27 -43.53
N LEU A 16 -7.31 -36.97 -42.90
CA LEU A 16 -7.82 -35.64 -42.63
C LEU A 16 -8.00 -35.32 -41.13
N THR A 17 -7.16 -35.85 -40.27
CA THR A 17 -6.93 -35.41 -38.87
C THR A 17 -5.45 -35.02 -38.74
N GLU A 18 -4.95 -34.28 -39.64
CA GLU A 18 -3.78 -33.46 -39.42
C GLU A 18 -4.28 -32.19 -38.67
N GLY A 19 -3.67 -31.87 -37.61
CA GLY A 19 -4.02 -30.82 -36.68
C GLY A 19 -4.23 -29.51 -37.41
N GLN A 20 -5.47 -29.05 -37.47
CA GLN A 20 -5.72 -27.63 -37.55
C GLN A 20 -5.06 -27.00 -36.34
N CYS A 21 -3.93 -26.42 -36.53
CA CYS A 21 -3.48 -25.32 -35.75
C CYS A 21 -4.60 -24.30 -35.77
N MET A 22 -5.46 -24.25 -34.74
CA MET A 22 -6.48 -23.22 -34.64
C MET A 22 -5.76 -21.89 -34.73
N ALA A 23 -6.08 -21.12 -35.73
CA ALA A 23 -5.60 -19.76 -35.80
C ALA A 23 -6.08 -19.05 -34.52
N VAL A 24 -5.17 -18.39 -33.85
CA VAL A 24 -5.44 -17.63 -32.63
C VAL A 24 -6.41 -16.52 -33.04
N ASP A 25 -7.69 -16.64 -32.69
CA ASP A 25 -8.77 -15.66 -32.96
C ASP A 25 -8.71 -14.45 -32.04
N ILE A 26 -7.50 -13.86 -31.94
CA ILE A 26 -7.22 -12.65 -31.17
C ILE A 26 -6.88 -11.52 -32.14
N THR A 27 -7.71 -10.53 -32.22
CA THR A 27 -7.51 -9.35 -33.08
C THR A 27 -6.80 -8.21 -32.35
N LYS A 28 -5.68 -7.75 -32.87
CA LYS A 28 -4.99 -6.56 -32.39
C LYS A 28 -5.86 -5.33 -32.72
N VAL A 29 -6.26 -4.59 -31.73
CA VAL A 29 -7.13 -3.40 -31.81
C VAL A 29 -6.32 -2.12 -31.95
N THR A 30 -5.36 -1.84 -31.06
CA THR A 30 -4.55 -0.63 -31.06
C THR A 30 -3.28 -0.81 -30.21
N GLU A 31 -2.41 0.14 -30.30
CA GLU A 31 -1.20 0.23 -29.49
C GLU A 31 -0.94 1.68 -29.07
N VAL A 32 -0.71 1.93 -27.80
CA VAL A 32 -0.41 3.25 -27.23
C VAL A 32 0.72 3.12 -26.23
N GLU A 33 1.80 3.83 -26.43
CA GLU A 33 2.99 3.95 -25.56
C GLU A 33 3.53 2.61 -25.03
N GLY A 34 3.58 1.60 -25.83
CA GLY A 34 4.09 0.25 -25.53
C GLY A 34 3.09 -0.69 -24.86
N ILE A 35 1.86 -0.30 -24.78
CA ILE A 35 0.75 -1.17 -24.41
C ILE A 35 -0.05 -1.54 -25.66
N THR A 36 -0.17 -2.81 -25.94
CA THR A 36 -0.98 -3.34 -27.05
C THR A 36 -2.31 -3.90 -26.57
N GLU A 37 -3.36 -3.44 -27.12
CA GLU A 37 -4.72 -3.95 -26.89
C GLU A 37 -5.09 -5.00 -27.96
N TYR A 38 -5.58 -6.12 -27.50
CA TYR A 38 -6.16 -7.21 -28.25
C TYR A 38 -7.60 -7.49 -27.82
N GLN A 39 -8.38 -8.00 -28.68
CA GLN A 39 -9.78 -8.40 -28.42
C GLN A 39 -10.01 -9.87 -28.88
N LEU A 40 -10.65 -10.67 -28.05
CA LEU A 40 -11.11 -12.02 -28.31
C LEU A 40 -12.53 -11.99 -28.85
N ASP A 41 -12.95 -12.95 -29.61
CA ASP A 41 -14.29 -13.12 -30.21
C ASP A 41 -15.44 -13.16 -29.21
N ASN A 42 -15.14 -13.62 -27.96
CA ASN A 42 -16.10 -13.62 -26.84
C ASN A 42 -16.30 -12.20 -26.24
N GLY A 43 -15.58 -11.22 -26.70
CA GLY A 43 -15.68 -9.81 -26.31
C GLY A 43 -14.68 -9.35 -25.25
N MET A 44 -13.82 -10.24 -24.76
CA MET A 44 -12.83 -9.93 -23.75
C MET A 44 -11.73 -9.02 -24.32
N ARG A 45 -11.35 -7.99 -23.63
CA ARG A 45 -10.21 -7.10 -23.93
C ARG A 45 -8.97 -7.57 -23.20
N VAL A 46 -7.84 -7.52 -23.87
CA VAL A 46 -6.54 -7.90 -23.35
C VAL A 46 -5.51 -6.79 -23.59
N LEU A 47 -4.83 -6.37 -22.58
CA LEU A 47 -3.76 -5.36 -22.59
C LEU A 47 -2.43 -6.04 -22.29
N LEU A 48 -1.52 -6.02 -23.20
CA LEU A 48 -0.16 -6.50 -23.00
C LEU A 48 0.82 -5.34 -22.84
N PHE A 49 1.55 -5.31 -21.74
CA PHE A 49 2.54 -4.29 -21.32
C PHE A 49 3.88 -4.95 -21.01
N PRO A 50 4.68 -5.29 -22.00
CA PRO A 50 5.97 -5.94 -21.85
C PRO A 50 7.01 -5.01 -21.24
N ASP A 51 7.62 -5.41 -20.13
CA ASP A 51 8.72 -4.76 -19.42
C ASP A 51 9.79 -5.78 -19.02
N LYS A 52 10.85 -5.83 -19.79
CA LYS A 52 11.97 -6.74 -19.60
C LYS A 52 12.94 -6.31 -18.48
N SER A 53 12.76 -5.14 -17.89
CA SER A 53 13.59 -4.62 -16.81
C SER A 53 13.26 -5.21 -15.43
N LYS A 54 12.15 -5.93 -15.34
CA LYS A 54 11.67 -6.60 -14.12
C LYS A 54 11.68 -8.13 -14.29
N GLU A 55 12.10 -8.86 -13.33
CA GLU A 55 11.99 -10.34 -13.23
C GLU A 55 10.67 -10.80 -12.66
N THR A 56 9.63 -10.05 -12.85
CA THR A 56 8.25 -10.35 -12.44
C THR A 56 7.25 -10.16 -13.58
N VAL A 57 6.21 -10.90 -13.54
CA VAL A 57 5.01 -10.75 -14.38
C VAL A 57 3.77 -10.56 -13.51
N THR A 58 2.98 -9.63 -13.84
CA THR A 58 1.68 -9.34 -13.22
C THR A 58 0.55 -9.76 -14.16
N VAL A 59 -0.29 -10.60 -13.75
CA VAL A 59 -1.60 -10.92 -14.36
C VAL A 59 -2.67 -10.22 -13.55
N ASN A 60 -3.43 -9.40 -14.15
CA ASN A 60 -4.46 -8.58 -13.51
C ASN A 60 -5.76 -8.63 -14.34
N ILE A 61 -6.79 -9.26 -13.88
CA ILE A 61 -8.11 -9.26 -14.48
C ILE A 61 -9.08 -8.30 -13.79
N THR A 62 -9.66 -7.50 -14.50
CA THR A 62 -10.61 -6.47 -14.10
C THR A 62 -12.01 -6.74 -14.67
N TYR A 63 -12.98 -6.90 -13.85
CA TYR A 63 -14.40 -6.97 -14.14
C TYR A 63 -15.00 -5.58 -13.99
N LEU A 64 -15.63 -5.09 -15.00
CA LEU A 64 -16.26 -3.76 -15.05
C LEU A 64 -17.59 -3.74 -14.26
N VAL A 65 -17.45 -4.11 -13.02
CA VAL A 65 -18.51 -4.21 -11.99
C VAL A 65 -17.99 -3.88 -10.60
N GLY A 66 -18.58 -2.97 -9.96
CA GLY A 66 -18.32 -2.58 -8.56
C GLY A 66 -19.62 -2.22 -7.83
N SER A 67 -19.54 -1.53 -6.73
CA SER A 67 -20.68 -1.20 -5.84
C SER A 67 -21.74 -0.32 -6.55
N ARG A 68 -21.43 0.34 -7.61
CA ARG A 68 -22.34 1.06 -8.47
C ARG A 68 -23.46 0.18 -9.09
N HIS A 69 -23.16 -1.07 -9.30
CA HIS A 69 -24.02 -2.07 -9.92
C HIS A 69 -24.92 -2.85 -8.95
N GLU A 70 -24.77 -2.55 -7.68
CA GLU A 70 -25.52 -3.21 -6.60
C GLU A 70 -26.93 -2.64 -6.48
N GLY A 71 -27.87 -3.49 -6.37
CA GLY A 71 -29.28 -3.15 -6.17
C GLY A 71 -29.66 -2.93 -4.70
N TYR A 72 -30.90 -2.70 -4.43
CA TYR A 72 -31.47 -2.52 -3.11
C TYR A 72 -31.35 -3.83 -2.29
N GLY A 73 -30.75 -3.78 -1.18
CA GLY A 73 -30.47 -4.91 -0.28
C GLY A 73 -29.27 -5.73 -0.70
N GLU A 74 -28.49 -5.23 -1.61
CA GLU A 74 -27.33 -5.87 -2.21
C GLU A 74 -26.00 -5.07 -2.00
N THR A 75 -26.00 -4.06 -1.13
CA THR A 75 -24.83 -3.24 -0.85
C THR A 75 -23.69 -4.06 -0.24
N GLY A 76 -22.54 -4.04 -0.80
CA GLY A 76 -21.36 -4.79 -0.42
C GLY A 76 -21.25 -6.14 -1.14
N MET A 77 -22.11 -6.42 -2.05
CA MET A 77 -22.15 -7.69 -2.75
C MET A 77 -20.94 -7.87 -3.70
N ALA A 78 -20.54 -6.83 -4.36
CA ALA A 78 -19.35 -6.82 -5.21
C ALA A 78 -18.08 -7.13 -4.40
N HIS A 79 -17.94 -6.51 -3.24
CA HIS A 79 -16.84 -6.73 -2.31
C HIS A 79 -16.89 -8.11 -1.64
N LEU A 80 -18.01 -8.54 -1.21
CA LEU A 80 -18.20 -9.85 -0.59
C LEU A 80 -17.92 -10.97 -1.61
N LEU A 81 -18.26 -10.77 -2.85
CA LEU A 81 -17.97 -11.69 -3.93
C LEU A 81 -16.44 -11.71 -4.22
N GLU A 82 -15.77 -10.58 -4.11
CA GLU A 82 -14.31 -10.51 -4.19
C GLU A 82 -13.66 -11.49 -3.20
N HIS A 83 -14.07 -11.49 -1.97
CA HIS A 83 -13.61 -12.43 -0.92
C HIS A 83 -13.93 -13.89 -1.27
N MET A 84 -15.10 -14.13 -1.77
CA MET A 84 -15.60 -15.46 -2.06
C MET A 84 -14.82 -16.14 -3.22
N LEU A 85 -14.29 -15.35 -4.13
CA LEU A 85 -13.54 -15.83 -5.29
C LEU A 85 -12.06 -16.26 -4.98
N PHE A 86 -11.62 -16.03 -3.76
CA PHE A 86 -10.38 -16.61 -3.18
C PHE A 86 -10.61 -18.00 -2.56
N LYS A 87 -11.83 -18.48 -2.44
CA LYS A 87 -12.18 -19.76 -1.79
C LYS A 87 -12.02 -20.98 -2.73
N GLY A 88 -11.72 -20.71 -3.95
CA GLY A 88 -11.32 -21.71 -4.92
C GLY A 88 -12.35 -22.16 -5.93
N THR A 89 -11.93 -22.91 -6.84
CA THR A 89 -12.64 -23.53 -7.94
C THR A 89 -12.57 -25.06 -7.79
N PRO A 90 -13.23 -25.87 -8.55
CA PRO A 90 -13.05 -27.33 -8.57
C PRO A 90 -11.63 -27.75 -8.95
N LYS A 91 -10.90 -26.94 -9.73
CA LYS A 91 -9.52 -27.17 -10.16
C LYS A 91 -8.51 -26.62 -9.15
N HIS A 92 -8.70 -25.42 -8.71
CA HIS A 92 -7.86 -24.72 -7.74
C HIS A 92 -8.55 -24.69 -6.37
N GLY A 93 -8.21 -25.65 -5.53
CA GLY A 93 -8.87 -25.90 -4.24
C GLY A 93 -8.57 -24.86 -3.16
N ASP A 94 -7.43 -24.24 -3.18
CA ASP A 94 -6.86 -23.27 -2.24
C ASP A 94 -5.99 -22.28 -3.03
N ILE A 95 -6.60 -21.31 -3.64
CA ILE A 95 -5.99 -20.26 -4.48
C ILE A 95 -4.88 -19.50 -3.74
N PRO A 96 -5.09 -19.03 -2.50
CA PRO A 96 -4.04 -18.32 -1.74
C PRO A 96 -2.80 -19.16 -1.53
N LYS A 97 -2.99 -20.43 -1.32
CA LYS A 97 -1.90 -21.37 -1.10
C LYS A 97 -1.12 -21.66 -2.39
N GLU A 98 -1.81 -21.90 -3.44
CA GLU A 98 -1.23 -22.21 -4.75
C GLU A 98 -0.40 -21.01 -5.29
N LEU A 99 -0.86 -19.79 -5.07
CA LEU A 99 -0.13 -18.54 -5.36
C LEU A 99 1.06 -18.29 -4.44
N LYS A 100 0.94 -18.61 -3.17
CA LYS A 100 2.05 -18.52 -2.21
C LYS A 100 3.17 -19.50 -2.56
N ASP A 101 2.86 -20.69 -2.94
CA ASP A 101 3.82 -21.75 -3.28
C ASP A 101 4.67 -21.37 -4.51
N ARG A 102 4.15 -20.44 -5.32
CA ARG A 102 4.81 -19.82 -6.46
C ARG A 102 5.49 -18.46 -6.19
N GLY A 103 5.51 -18.06 -4.96
CA GLY A 103 6.13 -16.79 -4.53
C GLY A 103 5.36 -15.56 -4.95
N ALA A 104 4.12 -15.74 -5.29
CA ALA A 104 3.24 -14.67 -5.73
C ALA A 104 2.80 -13.69 -4.64
N SER A 105 2.75 -12.46 -4.94
CA SER A 105 2.00 -11.41 -4.27
C SER A 105 0.65 -11.31 -4.95
N MET A 106 -0.42 -11.45 -4.31
CA MET A 106 -1.80 -11.35 -4.78
C MET A 106 -2.67 -10.42 -3.95
N ASN A 107 -3.66 -9.90 -4.56
CA ASN A 107 -4.75 -9.18 -3.94
C ASN A 107 -6.00 -9.09 -4.85
N GLY A 108 -7.11 -8.77 -4.34
CA GLY A 108 -8.33 -8.35 -4.95
C GLY A 108 -8.69 -6.95 -4.47
N THR A 109 -9.31 -6.15 -5.23
CA THR A 109 -9.82 -4.84 -4.82
C THR A 109 -11.17 -4.54 -5.50
N THR A 110 -12.11 -4.03 -4.80
CA THR A 110 -13.43 -3.57 -5.24
C THR A 110 -13.57 -2.08 -5.08
N SER A 111 -13.90 -1.41 -6.12
CA SER A 111 -14.22 0.01 -6.17
C SER A 111 -15.72 0.26 -6.56
N PHE A 112 -16.09 1.43 -6.85
CA PHE A 112 -17.41 1.80 -7.29
C PHE A 112 -17.76 1.22 -8.70
N ASP A 113 -16.78 1.21 -9.58
CA ASP A 113 -16.94 0.89 -11.01
C ASP A 113 -16.32 -0.46 -11.42
N ARG A 114 -15.42 -1.04 -10.66
CA ARG A 114 -14.72 -2.26 -10.96
C ARG A 114 -14.41 -3.19 -9.77
N THR A 115 -14.15 -4.42 -10.02
CA THR A 115 -13.54 -5.40 -9.15
C THR A 115 -12.40 -6.06 -9.90
N ASN A 116 -11.19 -6.09 -9.43
CA ASN A 116 -10.06 -6.75 -10.02
C ASN A 116 -9.38 -7.76 -9.10
N TYR A 117 -8.73 -8.69 -9.68
CA TYR A 117 -7.87 -9.69 -9.03
C TYR A 117 -6.52 -9.65 -9.72
N TYR A 118 -5.46 -9.66 -9.03
CA TYR A 118 -4.10 -9.66 -9.56
C TYR A 118 -3.11 -10.46 -8.75
N GLU A 119 -2.20 -11.05 -9.39
CA GLU A 119 -1.02 -11.72 -8.88
C GLU A 119 0.23 -11.24 -9.61
N THR A 120 1.27 -10.96 -8.91
CA THR A 120 2.64 -10.65 -9.35
C THR A 120 3.56 -11.77 -8.91
N MET A 121 4.11 -12.46 -9.87
CA MET A 121 4.92 -13.66 -9.75
C MET A 121 6.29 -13.49 -10.42
N PRO A 122 7.29 -14.29 -10.03
CA PRO A 122 8.54 -14.46 -10.81
C PRO A 122 8.20 -14.77 -12.28
N ALA A 123 8.81 -14.13 -13.20
CA ALA A 123 8.59 -14.17 -14.63
C ALA A 123 9.06 -15.47 -15.32
N THR A 124 8.39 -16.56 -15.05
CA THR A 124 8.60 -17.84 -15.73
C THR A 124 7.38 -18.13 -16.61
N LYS A 125 7.53 -18.92 -17.61
CA LYS A 125 6.44 -19.38 -18.50
C LYS A 125 5.37 -20.14 -17.71
N GLU A 126 5.81 -20.96 -16.74
CA GLU A 126 4.95 -21.76 -15.87
C GLU A 126 4.10 -20.89 -14.96
N ASN A 127 4.67 -19.84 -14.42
CA ASN A 127 3.94 -18.92 -13.53
C ASN A 127 2.93 -18.06 -14.32
N LEU A 128 3.32 -17.58 -15.48
CA LEU A 128 2.44 -16.82 -16.36
C LEU A 128 1.26 -17.71 -16.84
N GLU A 129 1.56 -18.94 -17.28
CA GLU A 129 0.52 -19.90 -17.69
C GLU A 129 -0.41 -20.22 -16.55
N PHE A 130 0.13 -20.41 -15.34
CA PHE A 130 -0.67 -20.65 -14.14
C PHE A 130 -1.59 -19.45 -13.82
N GLY A 131 -1.10 -18.24 -13.85
CA GLY A 131 -1.90 -17.06 -13.56
C GLY A 131 -3.04 -16.85 -14.58
N LEU A 132 -2.75 -17.08 -15.86
CA LEU A 132 -3.73 -17.00 -16.93
C LEU A 132 -4.81 -18.11 -16.79
N GLU A 133 -4.40 -19.31 -16.46
CA GLU A 133 -5.28 -20.43 -16.23
C GLU A 133 -6.17 -20.23 -15.00
N LEU A 134 -5.58 -19.77 -13.90
CA LEU A 134 -6.27 -19.50 -12.65
C LEU A 134 -7.37 -18.44 -12.83
N GLU A 135 -7.05 -17.37 -13.53
CA GLU A 135 -7.99 -16.26 -13.73
C GLU A 135 -9.13 -16.64 -14.70
N ALA A 136 -8.80 -17.45 -15.71
CA ALA A 136 -9.84 -18.00 -16.63
C ALA A 136 -10.77 -18.99 -15.88
N ASP A 137 -10.24 -19.81 -14.99
CA ASP A 137 -11.02 -20.74 -14.20
C ASP A 137 -11.80 -19.99 -13.12
N ARG A 138 -11.25 -18.98 -12.47
CA ARG A 138 -11.90 -18.10 -11.50
C ARG A 138 -13.11 -17.37 -12.14
N MET A 139 -13.01 -16.96 -13.36
CA MET A 139 -14.05 -16.26 -14.13
C MET A 139 -15.34 -17.11 -14.28
N VAL A 140 -15.22 -18.41 -14.45
CA VAL A 140 -16.39 -19.25 -14.78
C VAL A 140 -16.70 -20.37 -13.77
N ASN A 141 -15.75 -20.80 -12.97
CA ASN A 141 -15.87 -22.00 -12.13
C ASN A 141 -15.74 -21.77 -10.62
N SER A 142 -15.69 -20.55 -10.12
CA SER A 142 -15.59 -20.24 -8.71
C SER A 142 -16.77 -20.86 -7.96
N LYS A 143 -16.48 -21.56 -6.89
CA LYS A 143 -17.48 -22.39 -6.17
C LYS A 143 -18.63 -21.62 -5.54
N VAL A 144 -18.40 -20.49 -5.06
CA VAL A 144 -19.36 -19.62 -4.35
C VAL A 144 -20.35 -20.39 -3.46
N LEU A 145 -19.79 -21.04 -2.40
CA LEU A 145 -20.53 -21.98 -1.51
C LEU A 145 -21.18 -21.23 -0.34
N ALA A 146 -22.29 -21.70 0.13
CA ALA A 146 -23.02 -21.14 1.29
C ALA A 146 -22.23 -21.25 2.60
N GLU A 147 -21.38 -22.28 2.73
CA GLU A 147 -20.51 -22.47 3.91
C GLU A 147 -19.37 -21.43 3.93
N ASP A 148 -18.82 -21.13 2.78
CA ASP A 148 -17.79 -20.12 2.62
C ASP A 148 -18.36 -18.70 2.88
N LEU A 149 -19.56 -18.46 2.40
CA LEU A 149 -20.29 -17.20 2.63
C LEU A 149 -20.52 -16.98 4.13
N ALA A 150 -20.90 -17.97 4.89
CA ALA A 150 -21.16 -17.86 6.34
C ALA A 150 -19.87 -17.45 7.08
N SER A 151 -18.69 -17.87 6.62
CA SER A 151 -17.42 -17.47 7.22
C SER A 151 -16.98 -16.06 6.74
N GLU A 152 -17.13 -15.77 5.47
CA GLU A 152 -16.68 -14.52 4.87
C GLU A 152 -17.55 -13.31 5.27
N MET A 153 -18.84 -13.51 5.46
CA MET A 153 -19.73 -12.53 6.08
C MET A 153 -19.18 -12.01 7.40
N THR A 154 -18.52 -12.88 8.19
CA THR A 154 -17.93 -12.47 9.47
C THR A 154 -16.64 -11.70 9.23
N VAL A 155 -15.90 -12.05 8.24
CA VAL A 155 -14.63 -11.39 7.88
C VAL A 155 -14.90 -9.98 7.34
N VAL A 156 -15.80 -9.84 6.43
CA VAL A 156 -16.23 -8.56 5.82
C VAL A 156 -16.95 -7.68 6.85
N ARG A 157 -17.72 -8.26 7.79
CA ARG A 157 -18.25 -7.51 8.93
C ARG A 157 -17.12 -6.94 9.81
N ASN A 158 -16.07 -7.69 10.10
CA ASN A 158 -14.95 -7.22 10.92
C ASN A 158 -14.19 -6.10 10.21
N GLU A 159 -14.12 -6.17 8.91
CA GLU A 159 -13.52 -5.14 8.07
C GLU A 159 -14.36 -3.85 8.05
N PHE A 160 -15.66 -3.97 7.94
CA PHE A 160 -16.64 -2.89 8.09
C PHE A 160 -16.49 -2.23 9.47
N GLU A 161 -16.47 -3.00 10.55
CA GLU A 161 -16.34 -2.53 11.93
C GLU A 161 -14.99 -1.82 12.13
N ARG A 162 -13.93 -2.26 11.50
CA ARG A 162 -12.61 -1.62 11.50
C ARG A 162 -12.67 -0.23 10.81
N GLY A 163 -13.42 -0.11 9.74
CA GLY A 163 -13.67 1.15 9.05
C GLY A 163 -14.44 2.17 9.90
N GLU A 164 -15.37 1.69 10.71
CA GLU A 164 -16.18 2.47 11.67
C GLU A 164 -15.34 3.06 12.82
N ASN A 165 -14.12 2.63 13.05
CA ASN A 165 -13.19 3.18 14.05
C ASN A 165 -12.36 4.36 13.51
N SER A 166 -12.42 4.65 12.25
CA SER A 166 -11.68 5.74 11.63
C SER A 166 -12.58 7.00 11.44
N PRO A 167 -12.35 8.08 12.18
CA PRO A 167 -13.17 9.32 12.13
C PRO A 167 -13.31 9.85 10.68
N ILE A 168 -12.25 9.84 9.92
CA ILE A 168 -12.22 10.32 8.55
C ILE A 168 -12.98 9.39 7.60
N ARG A 169 -12.90 8.08 7.74
CA ARG A 169 -13.66 7.12 6.92
C ARG A 169 -15.14 7.19 7.19
N VAL A 170 -15.50 7.29 8.42
CA VAL A 170 -16.92 7.43 8.84
C VAL A 170 -17.48 8.76 8.33
N LEU A 171 -16.77 9.84 8.48
CA LEU A 171 -17.18 11.15 8.01
C LEU A 171 -17.34 11.13 6.47
N MET A 172 -16.36 10.66 5.76
CA MET A 172 -16.36 10.53 4.31
C MET A 172 -17.55 9.71 3.80
N GLN A 173 -17.80 8.57 4.38
CA GLN A 173 -18.93 7.69 4.06
C GLN A 173 -20.27 8.39 4.29
N ARG A 174 -20.42 9.19 5.31
CA ARG A 174 -21.66 9.91 5.64
C ARG A 174 -21.86 11.13 4.70
N VAL A 175 -20.78 11.78 4.40
CA VAL A 175 -20.75 12.88 3.44
C VAL A 175 -21.08 12.36 2.03
N MET A 176 -20.45 11.29 1.57
CA MET A 176 -20.72 10.62 0.33
C MET A 176 -22.18 10.15 0.22
N SER A 177 -22.71 9.51 1.22
CA SER A 177 -24.11 9.07 1.33
C SER A 177 -25.11 10.22 1.31
N SER A 178 -24.71 11.41 1.71
CA SER A 178 -25.55 12.61 1.73
C SER A 178 -25.38 13.46 0.46
N SER A 179 -24.30 13.28 -0.21
CA SER A 179 -23.98 13.89 -1.47
C SER A 179 -24.87 13.33 -2.61
N TYR A 180 -25.14 12.10 -2.66
CA TYR A 180 -25.91 11.37 -3.68
C TYR A 180 -27.32 10.98 -3.22
N GLU A 181 -28.32 11.34 -3.87
CA GLU A 181 -29.70 10.99 -3.63
C GLU A 181 -30.11 9.66 -4.34
N TRP A 182 -29.66 9.52 -5.54
CA TRP A 182 -30.07 8.43 -6.43
C TRP A 182 -28.93 7.53 -6.86
N HIS A 183 -27.79 8.10 -7.12
CA HIS A 183 -26.65 7.36 -7.64
C HIS A 183 -25.97 6.48 -6.58
N ASN A 184 -25.58 5.30 -6.89
CA ASN A 184 -24.99 4.32 -6.01
C ASN A 184 -23.59 4.71 -5.51
N TYR A 185 -22.98 5.75 -6.02
CA TYR A 185 -21.74 6.36 -5.48
C TYR A 185 -21.91 6.93 -4.05
N GLY A 186 -23.12 7.19 -3.64
CA GLY A 186 -23.45 7.50 -2.23
C GLY A 186 -23.40 6.30 -1.30
N LYS A 187 -23.24 5.09 -1.80
CA LYS A 187 -23.18 3.85 -1.01
C LYS A 187 -21.72 3.42 -0.85
N SER A 188 -21.34 2.94 0.26
CA SER A 188 -20.03 2.39 0.59
C SER A 188 -19.81 1.10 -0.15
N THR A 189 -18.65 0.94 -0.76
CA THR A 189 -18.13 -0.26 -1.44
C THR A 189 -18.15 -1.51 -0.56
N ILE A 190 -17.88 -1.33 0.71
CA ILE A 190 -17.99 -2.42 1.70
C ILE A 190 -19.45 -2.79 2.02
N GLY A 191 -20.40 -1.96 1.65
CA GLY A 191 -21.81 -2.13 1.88
C GLY A 191 -22.28 -1.72 3.26
N ASN A 192 -23.49 -1.92 3.57
CA ASN A 192 -24.06 -1.73 4.90
C ASN A 192 -24.06 -3.08 5.64
N ARG A 193 -23.97 -3.02 6.91
CA ARG A 193 -23.89 -4.19 7.81
C ARG A 193 -25.03 -5.21 7.60
N THR A 194 -26.25 -4.76 7.36
CA THR A 194 -27.40 -5.63 7.24
C THR A 194 -27.43 -6.37 5.91
N ASP A 195 -26.97 -5.79 4.88
CA ASP A 195 -26.86 -6.40 3.57
C ASP A 195 -25.72 -7.45 3.54
N ILE A 196 -24.55 -7.10 4.07
CA ILE A 196 -23.40 -8.01 4.28
C ILE A 196 -23.81 -9.25 5.09
N GLU A 197 -24.54 -9.09 6.13
CA GLU A 197 -24.93 -10.14 7.07
C GLU A 197 -26.12 -11.00 6.57
N ARG A 198 -26.79 -10.57 5.54
CA ARG A 198 -28.08 -11.21 5.15
C ARG A 198 -28.25 -11.54 3.66
N VAL A 199 -27.27 -11.18 2.85
CA VAL A 199 -27.32 -11.51 1.43
C VAL A 199 -27.49 -13.02 1.16
N PRO A 200 -28.47 -13.45 0.47
CA PRO A 200 -28.69 -14.84 0.12
C PRO A 200 -27.59 -15.29 -0.87
N ILE A 201 -27.04 -16.46 -0.71
CA ILE A 201 -25.98 -17.06 -1.54
C ILE A 201 -26.40 -17.08 -3.03
N GLN A 202 -27.65 -17.17 -3.30
CA GLN A 202 -28.18 -17.19 -4.65
C GLN A 202 -28.00 -15.82 -5.34
N ASN A 203 -28.11 -14.73 -4.61
CA ASN A 203 -27.87 -13.36 -5.12
C ASN A 203 -26.41 -13.18 -5.51
N LEU A 204 -25.49 -13.71 -4.72
CA LEU A 204 -24.05 -13.71 -5.04
C LEU A 204 -23.75 -14.56 -6.28
N ARG A 205 -24.36 -15.70 -6.39
CA ARG A 205 -24.20 -16.58 -7.55
C ARG A 205 -24.81 -15.96 -8.82
N ASP A 206 -25.88 -15.25 -8.70
CA ASP A 206 -26.54 -14.57 -9.82
C ASP A 206 -25.77 -13.30 -10.23
N PHE A 207 -25.20 -12.60 -9.29
CA PHE A 207 -24.25 -11.47 -9.49
C PHE A 207 -22.98 -11.96 -10.17
N TYR A 208 -22.37 -13.03 -9.72
CA TYR A 208 -21.21 -13.67 -10.32
C TYR A 208 -21.50 -14.08 -11.78
N ARG A 209 -22.52 -14.82 -12.03
CA ARG A 209 -22.92 -15.26 -13.36
C ARG A 209 -23.30 -14.12 -14.30
N ARG A 210 -23.81 -13.03 -13.78
CA ARG A 210 -24.22 -11.86 -14.53
C ARG A 210 -23.04 -11.01 -14.97
N PHE A 211 -22.08 -10.78 -14.10
CA PHE A 211 -21.02 -9.78 -14.32
C PHE A 211 -19.62 -10.34 -14.60
N TYR A 212 -19.29 -11.51 -14.15
CA TYR A 212 -17.99 -12.17 -14.31
C TYR A 212 -17.98 -12.98 -15.61
N GLN A 213 -17.91 -12.28 -16.69
CA GLN A 213 -18.00 -12.81 -18.04
C GLN A 213 -16.99 -12.11 -18.98
N PRO A 214 -16.50 -12.72 -20.01
CA PRO A 214 -15.48 -12.20 -20.92
C PRO A 214 -15.80 -10.83 -21.53
N ASP A 215 -17.03 -10.58 -21.97
CA ASP A 215 -17.49 -9.30 -22.52
C ASP A 215 -17.57 -8.14 -21.53
N ASN A 216 -17.34 -8.40 -20.23
CA ASN A 216 -17.32 -7.44 -19.13
C ASN A 216 -15.96 -7.46 -18.42
N ALA A 217 -14.92 -7.98 -19.01
CA ALA A 217 -13.60 -8.13 -18.41
C ALA A 217 -12.48 -7.50 -19.28
N VAL A 218 -11.47 -7.01 -18.63
CA VAL A 218 -10.18 -6.55 -19.18
C VAL A 218 -9.05 -7.30 -18.48
N LEU A 219 -8.29 -8.04 -19.21
CA LEU A 219 -7.10 -8.73 -18.73
C LEU A 219 -5.87 -7.87 -19.03
N VAL A 220 -5.05 -7.58 -18.11
CA VAL A 220 -3.75 -6.89 -18.22
C VAL A 220 -2.63 -7.85 -17.87
N VAL A 221 -1.71 -8.08 -18.77
CA VAL A 221 -0.46 -8.78 -18.51
C VAL A 221 0.69 -7.77 -18.61
N ALA A 222 1.39 -7.53 -17.52
CA ALA A 222 2.45 -6.52 -17.40
C ALA A 222 3.75 -7.09 -16.82
N GLY A 223 4.88 -6.70 -17.28
CA GLY A 223 6.19 -7.12 -16.80
C GLY A 223 6.98 -7.96 -17.82
N LYS A 224 7.80 -8.88 -17.43
CA LYS A 224 8.60 -9.73 -18.28
C LYS A 224 7.86 -10.99 -18.70
N PHE A 225 7.54 -11.07 -19.95
CA PHE A 225 6.89 -12.22 -20.58
C PHE A 225 7.20 -12.31 -22.09
N ASP A 226 6.95 -13.43 -22.70
CA ASP A 226 6.94 -13.68 -24.15
C ASP A 226 5.53 -13.42 -24.69
N GLU A 227 5.39 -12.50 -25.58
CA GLU A 227 4.11 -11.98 -26.09
C GLU A 227 3.35 -13.06 -26.89
N ALA A 228 4.07 -13.83 -27.72
CA ALA A 228 3.48 -14.91 -28.54
C ALA A 228 3.00 -16.06 -27.64
N PHE A 229 3.77 -16.42 -26.62
CA PHE A 229 3.36 -17.41 -25.61
C PHE A 229 2.16 -16.91 -24.82
N SER A 230 2.14 -15.65 -24.46
CA SER A 230 1.03 -15.07 -23.66
C SER A 230 -0.28 -15.10 -24.48
N LEU A 231 -0.23 -14.71 -25.71
CA LEU A 231 -1.39 -14.71 -26.62
C LEU A 231 -1.90 -16.16 -26.88
N GLU A 232 -1.00 -17.11 -27.08
CA GLU A 232 -1.34 -18.53 -27.20
C GLU A 232 -2.08 -19.03 -25.95
N LYS A 233 -1.60 -18.70 -24.76
CA LYS A 233 -2.21 -19.13 -23.48
C LYS A 233 -3.50 -18.37 -23.18
N ILE A 234 -3.59 -17.15 -23.50
CA ILE A 234 -4.81 -16.32 -23.36
C ILE A 234 -5.93 -16.90 -24.28
N ASP A 235 -5.62 -17.23 -25.53
CA ASP A 235 -6.52 -17.90 -26.45
C ASP A 235 -6.95 -19.28 -25.92
N GLN A 236 -6.00 -20.06 -25.47
CA GLN A 236 -6.23 -21.39 -24.90
C GLN A 236 -7.19 -21.37 -23.71
N TYR A 237 -7.04 -20.44 -22.80
CA TYR A 237 -7.82 -20.43 -21.53
C TYR A 237 -9.05 -19.51 -21.59
N PHE A 238 -8.91 -18.35 -22.10
CA PHE A 238 -9.99 -17.35 -22.17
C PHE A 238 -10.79 -17.41 -23.51
N GLY A 239 -10.15 -17.73 -24.60
CA GLY A 239 -10.78 -17.93 -25.90
C GLY A 239 -11.75 -19.11 -25.93
N ALA A 240 -11.48 -20.12 -25.11
CA ALA A 240 -12.36 -21.27 -24.89
C ALA A 240 -13.65 -20.93 -24.13
N ILE A 241 -13.72 -19.79 -23.46
CA ILE A 241 -14.93 -19.36 -22.73
C ILE A 241 -15.93 -18.76 -23.72
N PRO A 242 -17.15 -19.26 -23.82
CA PRO A 242 -18.11 -18.78 -24.82
C PRO A 242 -18.59 -17.34 -24.54
N ARG A 243 -18.89 -16.60 -25.55
CA ARG A 243 -19.52 -15.28 -25.43
C ARG A 243 -20.90 -15.44 -24.75
N PRO A 244 -21.20 -14.70 -23.72
CA PRO A 244 -22.44 -14.85 -22.95
C PRO A 244 -23.66 -14.37 -23.75
N ASP A 245 -24.72 -15.10 -23.70
CA ASP A 245 -26.03 -14.76 -24.30
C ASP A 245 -26.76 -13.59 -23.65
N ARG A 246 -26.35 -13.26 -22.40
CA ARG A 246 -26.99 -12.19 -21.63
C ARG A 246 -26.59 -10.81 -22.14
N LYS A 247 -27.39 -9.85 -22.01
CA LYS A 247 -27.08 -8.41 -22.15
C LYS A 247 -27.02 -7.69 -20.81
N LEU A 248 -25.95 -7.02 -20.54
CA LEU A 248 -25.88 -6.13 -19.41
C LEU A 248 -26.71 -4.87 -19.69
N ASN A 249 -27.59 -4.54 -18.83
CA ASN A 249 -28.34 -3.28 -18.88
C ASN A 249 -27.40 -2.12 -18.67
N LYS A 250 -27.44 -1.15 -19.51
CA LYS A 250 -26.71 0.12 -19.29
C LYS A 250 -27.29 0.83 -18.06
N THR A 251 -26.46 1.30 -17.23
CA THR A 251 -26.82 2.16 -16.12
C THR A 251 -27.22 3.54 -16.72
N TYR A 252 -28.31 4.06 -16.35
CA TYR A 252 -28.88 5.33 -16.77
C TYR A 252 -29.33 6.27 -15.64
N THR A 253 -29.03 5.91 -14.39
CA THR A 253 -29.34 6.76 -13.24
C THR A 253 -28.39 7.93 -13.19
N GLU A 254 -28.86 9.08 -13.36
CA GLU A 254 -28.14 10.36 -13.21
C GLU A 254 -28.49 11.01 -11.89
N GLU A 255 -27.55 11.58 -11.22
CA GLU A 255 -27.72 12.30 -9.98
C GLU A 255 -28.38 13.65 -10.30
N PRO A 256 -29.46 14.00 -9.65
CA PRO A 256 -30.12 15.31 -9.86
C PRO A 256 -29.25 16.47 -9.36
N GLU A 257 -29.46 17.65 -9.83
CA GLU A 257 -28.81 18.90 -9.37
C GLU A 257 -29.04 19.16 -7.91
N GLN A 258 -28.02 19.57 -7.19
CA GLN A 258 -28.09 19.91 -5.78
C GLN A 258 -28.66 21.30 -5.61
N ASP A 259 -29.71 21.51 -4.90
CA ASP A 259 -30.46 22.74 -4.63
C ASP A 259 -30.14 23.47 -3.32
N GLY A 260 -29.11 23.06 -2.64
CA GLY A 260 -28.63 23.72 -1.42
C GLY A 260 -27.56 22.95 -0.68
N GLU A 261 -26.81 23.57 0.21
CA GLU A 261 -25.80 22.92 1.01
C GLU A 261 -26.40 21.84 1.89
N ARG A 262 -25.79 20.73 1.94
CA ARG A 262 -26.14 19.63 2.82
C ARG A 262 -25.17 19.54 3.96
N ARG A 263 -25.63 19.29 5.14
CA ARG A 263 -24.84 19.20 6.35
C ARG A 263 -24.97 17.86 7.06
N VAL A 264 -23.86 17.27 7.40
CA VAL A 264 -23.77 16.01 8.12
C VAL A 264 -22.95 16.19 9.38
N ALA A 265 -23.51 15.99 10.49
CA ALA A 265 -22.87 15.95 11.79
C ALA A 265 -22.79 14.53 12.29
N VAL A 266 -21.63 13.99 12.39
CA VAL A 266 -21.31 12.68 12.98
C VAL A 266 -20.75 12.90 14.37
N ARG A 267 -21.45 12.43 15.34
CA ARG A 267 -21.02 12.44 16.74
C ARG A 267 -20.64 11.05 17.19
N ARG A 268 -19.40 10.88 17.57
CA ARG A 268 -18.86 9.62 18.12
C ARG A 268 -17.79 9.85 19.16
N VAL A 269 -17.59 8.90 20.02
CA VAL A 269 -16.51 8.91 20.99
C VAL A 269 -15.19 8.95 20.24
N GLY A 270 -14.36 9.86 20.49
CA GLY A 270 -13.06 10.05 19.95
C GLY A 270 -12.33 11.30 20.46
N ASP A 271 -11.15 11.50 20.13
CA ASP A 271 -10.25 12.52 20.64
C ASP A 271 -9.98 13.65 19.61
N VAL A 272 -10.10 13.38 18.37
CA VAL A 272 -9.83 14.35 17.30
C VAL A 272 -11.09 14.64 16.47
N GLY A 273 -11.36 15.84 16.20
CA GLY A 273 -12.37 16.30 15.30
C GLY A 273 -11.95 16.20 13.81
N THR A 274 -12.84 16.09 12.95
CA THR A 274 -12.63 16.14 11.50
C THR A 274 -13.72 16.95 10.79
N VAL A 275 -13.33 17.82 9.97
CA VAL A 275 -14.20 18.57 9.07
C VAL A 275 -13.95 18.09 7.61
N GLY A 276 -14.93 17.80 6.89
CA GLY A 276 -14.86 17.37 5.53
C GLY A 276 -15.98 17.95 4.63
N ALA A 277 -15.70 18.16 3.44
CA ALA A 277 -16.65 18.64 2.43
C ALA A 277 -16.50 17.91 1.07
N ALA A 278 -17.53 17.53 0.44
CA ALA A 278 -17.61 16.95 -0.88
C ALA A 278 -18.35 17.89 -1.88
N PHE A 279 -17.83 18.03 -3.04
CA PHE A 279 -18.38 18.79 -4.15
C PHE A 279 -18.53 17.88 -5.39
N HIS A 280 -19.62 17.81 -6.02
CA HIS A 280 -19.80 17.06 -7.26
C HIS A 280 -18.93 17.64 -8.39
N ILE A 281 -18.31 16.80 -9.11
CA ILE A 281 -17.37 17.07 -10.20
C ILE A 281 -17.69 16.20 -11.42
N PRO A 282 -17.26 16.53 -12.59
CA PRO A 282 -17.49 15.76 -13.82
C PRO A 282 -16.86 14.35 -13.77
N ALA A 283 -17.30 13.47 -14.52
CA ALA A 283 -16.74 12.11 -14.70
C ALA A 283 -15.25 12.19 -15.07
N GLY A 284 -14.44 11.25 -14.72
CA GLY A 284 -12.97 11.21 -14.90
C GLY A 284 -12.59 11.28 -16.38
N SER A 285 -13.47 10.87 -17.28
CA SER A 285 -13.33 10.94 -18.71
C SER A 285 -13.60 12.36 -19.31
N SER A 286 -14.23 13.27 -18.53
CA SER A 286 -14.55 14.63 -18.95
C SER A 286 -13.35 15.49 -19.31
N PRO A 287 -13.40 16.29 -20.35
CA PRO A 287 -12.36 17.30 -20.68
C PRO A 287 -12.10 18.36 -19.58
N GLU A 288 -13.08 18.60 -18.74
CA GLU A 288 -12.97 19.55 -17.57
C GLU A 288 -12.26 18.90 -16.35
N PHE A 289 -12.19 17.55 -16.25
CA PHE A 289 -11.68 16.83 -15.10
C PHE A 289 -10.20 17.17 -14.79
N PRO A 290 -9.27 17.32 -15.72
CA PRO A 290 -7.88 17.70 -15.46
C PRO A 290 -7.72 19.06 -14.77
N ALA A 291 -8.61 19.97 -15.00
CA ALA A 291 -8.64 21.29 -14.33
C ALA A 291 -9.08 21.18 -12.87
N VAL A 292 -9.96 20.22 -12.57
CA VAL A 292 -10.42 19.87 -11.19
C VAL A 292 -9.25 19.16 -10.44
N ASP A 293 -8.50 18.30 -11.06
CA ASP A 293 -7.34 17.63 -10.47
C ASP A 293 -6.23 18.64 -10.09
N ILE A 294 -5.97 19.58 -10.96
CA ILE A 294 -5.02 20.68 -10.68
C ILE A 294 -5.53 21.57 -9.53
N ALA A 295 -6.82 21.85 -9.49
CA ALA A 295 -7.45 22.60 -8.38
C ALA A 295 -7.30 21.84 -7.07
N SER A 296 -7.47 20.53 -7.06
CA SER A 296 -7.29 19.65 -5.90
C SER A 296 -5.82 19.68 -5.44
N SER A 297 -4.88 19.64 -6.36
CA SER A 297 -3.45 19.68 -6.08
C SER A 297 -3.04 21.06 -5.48
N ILE A 298 -3.56 22.14 -6.01
CA ILE A 298 -3.35 23.52 -5.50
C ILE A 298 -3.89 23.66 -4.06
N LEU A 299 -4.95 22.94 -3.74
CA LEU A 299 -5.53 22.93 -2.38
C LEU A 299 -4.65 22.11 -1.41
N SER A 300 -4.15 20.98 -1.74
CA SER A 300 -3.71 19.96 -0.79
C SER A 300 -2.22 19.64 -0.78
N THR A 301 -1.48 19.97 -1.81
CA THR A 301 -0.03 19.68 -1.91
C THR A 301 0.74 20.29 -0.75
N GLN A 302 1.40 19.49 0.00
CA GLN A 302 2.18 19.93 1.17
C GLN A 302 3.63 20.21 0.79
N PRO A 303 4.17 21.24 1.27
CA PRO A 303 3.67 22.34 2.18
C PRO A 303 3.00 23.53 1.49
N SER A 304 2.95 23.53 0.16
CA SER A 304 2.65 24.69 -0.64
C SER A 304 1.15 24.92 -0.91
N GLY A 305 0.35 23.90 -0.65
CA GLY A 305 -1.10 23.88 -0.84
C GLY A 305 -1.85 24.91 0.02
N ARG A 306 -2.88 25.46 -0.48
CA ARG A 306 -3.70 26.54 0.15
C ARG A 306 -4.34 26.07 1.47
N LEU A 307 -4.75 24.80 1.57
CA LEU A 307 -5.31 24.19 2.80
C LEU A 307 -4.21 24.00 3.85
N TYR A 308 -3.03 23.65 3.44
CA TYR A 308 -1.90 23.53 4.35
C TYR A 308 -1.56 24.91 4.97
N LYS A 309 -1.51 25.91 4.17
CA LYS A 309 -1.21 27.27 4.60
C LYS A 309 -2.32 27.89 5.49
N SER A 310 -3.56 27.71 5.09
CA SER A 310 -4.69 28.30 5.83
C SER A 310 -5.04 27.55 7.12
N LEU A 311 -4.82 26.24 7.19
CA LEU A 311 -5.28 25.43 8.32
C LEU A 311 -4.12 24.88 9.14
N VAL A 312 -3.04 24.42 8.52
CA VAL A 312 -1.98 23.71 9.22
C VAL A 312 -0.92 24.71 9.71
N GLU A 313 -0.48 25.60 8.88
CA GLU A 313 0.46 26.68 9.28
C GLU A 313 -0.18 27.64 10.29
N SER A 314 -1.47 27.85 10.18
CA SER A 314 -2.27 28.68 11.14
C SER A 314 -2.61 27.91 12.42
N LYS A 315 -2.27 26.64 12.54
CA LYS A 315 -2.46 25.78 13.72
C LYS A 315 -3.94 25.51 14.05
N GLN A 316 -4.80 25.69 13.11
CA GLN A 316 -6.23 25.39 13.25
C GLN A 316 -6.48 23.89 13.02
N ALA A 317 -5.68 23.26 12.20
CA ALA A 317 -5.72 21.84 11.93
C ALA A 317 -4.29 21.22 11.96
N VAL A 318 -4.15 19.97 12.15
CA VAL A 318 -2.88 19.20 12.19
C VAL A 318 -2.60 18.56 10.83
N ALA A 319 -3.61 18.39 10.01
CA ALA A 319 -3.53 17.88 8.65
C ALA A 319 -4.71 18.39 7.81
N ALA A 320 -4.48 18.67 6.61
CA ALA A 320 -5.50 18.99 5.61
C ALA A 320 -5.16 18.31 4.27
N PHE A 321 -6.09 17.81 3.57
CA PHE A 321 -5.95 17.10 2.29
C PHE A 321 -7.19 17.20 1.38
N SER A 322 -7.02 16.99 0.13
CA SER A 322 -8.07 16.80 -0.87
C SER A 322 -7.75 15.64 -1.82
N PHE A 323 -8.70 15.00 -2.35
CA PHE A 323 -8.60 14.04 -3.44
C PHE A 323 -9.90 13.97 -4.28
N THR A 324 -9.79 13.71 -5.50
CA THR A 324 -10.84 13.57 -6.51
C THR A 324 -11.23 12.08 -6.71
N PHE A 325 -12.44 11.78 -6.82
CA PHE A 325 -12.97 10.51 -7.25
C PHE A 325 -13.21 10.57 -8.77
N ALA A 326 -12.21 10.23 -9.51
CA ALA A 326 -12.25 9.96 -10.94
C ALA A 326 -13.03 8.69 -11.28
N LEU A 327 -14.29 8.81 -11.52
CA LEU A 327 -15.23 7.70 -11.70
C LEU A 327 -15.81 7.67 -13.12
N HIS A 328 -16.45 6.61 -13.50
CA HIS A 328 -17.14 6.38 -14.73
C HIS A 328 -18.25 7.43 -15.02
N ASP A 329 -19.04 7.69 -14.03
CA ASP A 329 -20.09 8.74 -14.00
C ASP A 329 -19.60 9.87 -13.11
N PRO A 330 -20.25 11.02 -13.08
CA PRO A 330 -19.86 12.20 -12.26
C PRO A 330 -19.58 11.89 -10.79
N GLY A 331 -18.38 12.19 -10.35
CA GLY A 331 -17.86 11.88 -9.03
C GLY A 331 -17.88 13.05 -8.06
N VAL A 332 -17.04 13.11 -7.10
CA VAL A 332 -16.84 14.22 -6.13
C VAL A 332 -15.37 14.49 -5.89
N ILE A 333 -15.03 15.68 -5.56
CA ILE A 333 -13.82 16.02 -4.84
C ILE A 333 -14.13 16.05 -3.33
N PHE A 334 -13.33 15.39 -2.52
CA PHE A 334 -13.44 15.35 -1.09
C PHE A 334 -12.29 16.11 -0.45
N VAL A 335 -12.55 17.08 0.31
CA VAL A 335 -11.60 17.87 1.09
C VAL A 335 -11.81 17.69 2.59
N ALA A 336 -10.78 17.56 3.37
CA ALA A 336 -10.91 17.39 4.81
C ALA A 336 -9.72 17.94 5.62
N ALA A 337 -9.96 18.21 6.82
CA ALA A 337 -9.01 18.65 7.82
C ALA A 337 -9.21 17.97 9.17
N THR A 338 -8.16 17.52 9.78
CA THR A 338 -8.14 16.93 11.11
C THR A 338 -7.85 18.02 12.14
N VAL A 339 -8.75 18.17 13.04
CA VAL A 339 -8.75 19.20 14.09
C VAL A 339 -8.26 18.63 15.40
N PRO A 340 -7.28 19.24 16.07
CA PRO A 340 -6.75 18.77 17.34
C PRO A 340 -7.81 18.81 18.40
N ARG A 341 -7.66 18.03 19.47
CA ARG A 341 -8.56 17.95 20.61
C ARG A 341 -8.81 19.32 21.19
N GLY A 342 -10.05 19.72 21.25
CA GLY A 342 -10.52 20.99 21.83
C GLY A 342 -10.42 22.14 20.81
N GLY A 343 -10.07 21.87 19.60
CA GLY A 343 -10.05 22.80 18.52
C GLY A 343 -11.48 23.18 17.99
N ASP A 344 -11.64 24.29 17.45
CA ASP A 344 -12.89 24.87 16.96
C ASP A 344 -13.25 24.36 15.54
N LEU A 345 -14.08 23.38 15.48
CA LEU A 345 -14.57 22.72 14.26
C LEU A 345 -15.27 23.68 13.31
N ASP A 346 -16.01 24.66 13.80
CA ASP A 346 -16.74 25.66 13.02
C ASP A 346 -15.78 26.70 12.40
N ALA A 347 -14.73 27.06 13.12
CA ALA A 347 -13.66 27.91 12.60
C ALA A 347 -12.86 27.19 11.49
N VAL A 348 -12.58 25.92 11.66
CA VAL A 348 -11.89 25.07 10.68
C VAL A 348 -12.78 24.82 9.44
N GLU A 349 -14.02 24.57 9.65
CA GLU A 349 -15.03 24.45 8.59
C GLU A 349 -15.11 25.73 7.77
N LYS A 350 -15.22 26.83 8.38
CA LYS A 350 -15.22 28.14 7.75
C LYS A 350 -13.94 28.42 6.95
N THR A 351 -12.80 28.18 7.50
CA THR A 351 -11.49 28.34 6.83
C THR A 351 -11.31 27.35 5.68
N LEU A 352 -11.73 26.15 5.84
CA LEU A 352 -11.69 25.09 4.82
C LEU A 352 -12.58 25.51 3.61
N LEU A 353 -13.77 25.86 3.84
CA LEU A 353 -14.75 26.28 2.82
C LEU A 353 -14.36 27.61 2.15
N GLU A 354 -13.87 28.56 2.86
CA GLU A 354 -13.29 29.82 2.36
C GLU A 354 -12.07 29.57 1.47
N THR A 355 -11.26 28.63 1.81
CA THR A 355 -10.04 28.24 1.04
C THR A 355 -10.42 27.53 -0.27
N VAL A 356 -11.36 26.68 -0.22
CA VAL A 356 -11.81 25.89 -1.40
C VAL A 356 -12.62 26.79 -2.37
N SER A 357 -13.63 27.48 -1.94
CA SER A 357 -14.45 28.43 -2.75
C SER A 357 -13.66 29.66 -3.21
N GLY A 358 -12.65 30.02 -2.45
CA GLY A 358 -11.68 31.07 -2.78
C GLY A 358 -10.89 30.83 -4.08
N LEU A 359 -10.78 29.64 -4.55
CA LEU A 359 -10.16 29.31 -5.83
C LEU A 359 -10.89 29.98 -7.04
N ALA A 360 -12.17 30.22 -6.95
CA ALA A 360 -12.95 30.94 -7.92
C ALA A 360 -12.68 32.48 -7.98
N THR A 361 -12.31 33.07 -6.85
CA THR A 361 -12.27 34.55 -6.67
C THR A 361 -10.89 35.09 -6.34
N VAL A 362 -10.07 34.34 -5.63
CA VAL A 362 -8.68 34.70 -5.31
C VAL A 362 -7.78 34.30 -6.47
N GLU A 363 -6.85 35.15 -6.83
CA GLU A 363 -5.84 34.96 -7.90
C GLU A 363 -5.12 33.61 -7.78
N ILE A 364 -5.22 32.81 -8.70
CA ILE A 364 -4.46 31.57 -8.89
C ILE A 364 -3.18 31.97 -9.66
N THR A 365 -2.06 31.76 -9.12
CA THR A 365 -0.74 32.15 -9.63
C THR A 365 -0.17 31.10 -10.58
N GLN A 366 0.57 31.51 -11.57
CA GLN A 366 1.29 30.64 -12.51
C GLN A 366 2.21 29.61 -11.79
N PRO A 367 2.92 29.95 -10.66
CA PRO A 367 3.69 28.97 -9.89
C PRO A 367 2.83 27.88 -9.28
N GLU A 368 1.62 28.17 -8.83
CA GLU A 368 0.72 27.16 -8.21
C GLU A 368 0.29 26.13 -9.28
N VAL A 369 -0.10 26.59 -10.43
CA VAL A 369 -0.55 25.73 -11.54
C VAL A 369 0.64 24.89 -12.09
N LYS A 370 1.82 25.51 -12.22
CA LYS A 370 3.06 24.82 -12.67
C LYS A 370 3.48 23.74 -11.69
N ARG A 371 3.37 23.97 -10.40
CA ARG A 371 3.69 23.01 -9.35
C ARG A 371 2.69 21.85 -9.36
N ALA A 372 1.43 22.15 -9.37
CA ALA A 372 0.37 21.14 -9.33
C ALA A 372 0.48 20.19 -10.57
N LYS A 373 0.74 20.76 -11.74
CA LYS A 373 1.03 20.01 -12.98
C LYS A 373 2.25 19.09 -12.81
N ALA A 374 3.34 19.62 -12.30
CA ALA A 374 4.58 18.89 -12.15
C ALA A 374 4.43 17.73 -11.17
N GLU A 375 3.67 17.90 -10.11
CA GLU A 375 3.40 16.87 -9.11
C GLU A 375 2.52 15.74 -9.69
N LEU A 376 1.46 16.08 -10.36
CA LEU A 376 0.51 15.12 -10.93
C LEU A 376 1.17 14.33 -12.10
N LEU A 377 2.02 15.00 -12.90
CA LEU A 377 2.79 14.37 -13.97
C LEU A 377 3.91 13.49 -13.42
N LYS A 378 4.51 13.86 -12.33
CA LYS A 378 5.48 13.02 -11.62
C LYS A 378 4.81 11.76 -11.06
N GLN A 379 3.66 11.86 -10.44
CA GLN A 379 2.92 10.72 -9.87
C GLN A 379 2.51 9.75 -11.01
N TRP A 380 2.17 10.30 -12.16
CA TRP A 380 1.89 9.56 -13.39
C TRP A 380 3.15 8.80 -13.86
N ASP A 381 4.28 9.46 -13.94
CA ASP A 381 5.57 8.92 -14.34
C ASP A 381 6.02 7.80 -13.40
N ASP A 382 5.87 7.98 -12.11
CA ASP A 382 6.20 7.02 -11.04
C ASP A 382 5.31 5.76 -11.14
N ALA A 383 4.06 5.92 -11.41
CA ALA A 383 3.11 4.80 -11.54
C ALA A 383 3.37 4.01 -12.85
N TYR A 384 3.64 4.70 -13.96
CA TYR A 384 3.90 4.09 -15.27
C TYR A 384 5.30 3.44 -15.37
N SER A 385 6.27 3.86 -14.57
CA SER A 385 7.61 3.25 -14.48
C SER A 385 7.63 1.92 -13.73
N ASN A 386 6.55 1.53 -13.10
CA ASN A 386 6.37 0.27 -12.41
C ASN A 386 5.27 -0.55 -13.08
N SER A 387 5.60 -1.66 -13.70
CA SER A 387 4.71 -2.53 -14.50
C SER A 387 3.48 -3.02 -13.73
N GLN A 388 3.63 -3.30 -12.41
CA GLN A 388 2.47 -3.69 -11.55
C GLN A 388 1.57 -2.47 -11.28
N SER A 389 2.13 -1.34 -10.97
CA SER A 389 1.36 -0.10 -10.70
C SER A 389 0.65 0.40 -11.98
N ALA A 390 1.31 0.25 -13.10
CA ALA A 390 0.74 0.53 -14.41
C ALA A 390 -0.45 -0.41 -14.73
N ALA A 391 -0.32 -1.71 -14.47
CA ALA A 391 -1.39 -2.69 -14.66
C ALA A 391 -2.63 -2.39 -13.81
N LEU A 392 -2.40 -1.94 -12.58
CA LEU A 392 -3.52 -1.57 -11.67
C LEU A 392 -4.16 -0.23 -12.09
N SER A 393 -3.38 0.72 -12.51
CA SER A 393 -3.87 2.02 -13.00
C SER A 393 -4.71 1.86 -14.30
N LEU A 394 -4.29 0.98 -15.17
CA LEU A 394 -5.05 0.58 -16.36
C LEU A 394 -6.44 0.00 -16.05
N SER A 395 -6.58 -0.68 -14.92
CA SER A 395 -7.89 -1.17 -14.42
C SER A 395 -8.84 -0.02 -14.07
N ASP A 396 -8.32 0.99 -13.43
CA ASP A 396 -9.13 2.14 -12.99
C ASP A 396 -9.60 2.98 -14.21
N TRP A 397 -8.74 3.18 -15.19
CA TRP A 397 -9.04 3.90 -16.40
C TRP A 397 -9.95 3.09 -17.35
N ALA A 398 -9.76 1.79 -17.44
CA ALA A 398 -10.65 0.88 -18.16
C ALA A 398 -12.08 0.89 -17.60
N ALA A 399 -12.21 1.01 -16.30
CA ALA A 399 -13.51 1.11 -15.58
C ALA A 399 -14.20 2.46 -15.83
N GLN A 400 -13.46 3.48 -16.13
CA GLN A 400 -13.98 4.78 -16.54
C GLN A 400 -14.46 4.80 -18.02
N GLY A 401 -14.15 3.71 -18.74
CA GLY A 401 -14.70 3.39 -20.03
C GLY A 401 -13.67 3.06 -21.11
N ASP A 402 -12.43 3.59 -21.05
CA ASP A 402 -11.34 3.28 -21.95
C ASP A 402 -9.97 3.49 -21.26
N TRP A 403 -9.11 2.49 -21.30
CA TRP A 403 -7.79 2.49 -20.67
C TRP A 403 -6.87 3.65 -21.24
N ARG A 404 -7.08 4.06 -22.46
CA ARG A 404 -6.34 5.14 -23.13
C ARG A 404 -6.62 6.53 -22.54
N LEU A 405 -7.68 6.65 -21.73
CA LEU A 405 -7.94 7.88 -20.90
C LEU A 405 -6.79 8.18 -19.96
N MET A 406 -6.02 7.17 -19.54
CA MET A 406 -4.83 7.34 -18.71
C MET A 406 -3.82 8.29 -19.38
N PHE A 407 -3.61 8.14 -20.65
CA PHE A 407 -2.69 8.92 -21.45
C PHE A 407 -3.30 10.27 -21.90
N LEU A 408 -4.55 10.24 -22.29
CA LEU A 408 -5.31 11.41 -22.67
C LEU A 408 -5.48 12.40 -21.52
N HIS A 409 -5.68 11.90 -20.30
CA HIS A 409 -5.73 12.73 -19.08
C HIS A 409 -4.37 13.40 -18.82
N ARG A 410 -3.26 12.68 -18.91
CA ARG A 410 -1.91 13.20 -18.79
C ARG A 410 -1.67 14.36 -19.79
N ASP A 411 -2.00 14.14 -21.06
CA ASP A 411 -1.82 15.09 -22.13
C ASP A 411 -2.72 16.33 -22.04
N ARG A 412 -3.84 16.14 -21.39
CA ARG A 412 -4.76 17.26 -21.03
C ARG A 412 -4.24 18.05 -19.83
N LEU A 413 -3.72 17.38 -18.78
CA LEU A 413 -3.11 18.02 -17.60
C LEU A 413 -2.02 19.01 -18.00
N GLU A 414 -1.23 18.66 -19.00
CA GLU A 414 -0.16 19.51 -19.48
C GLU A 414 -0.68 20.82 -20.12
N LYS A 415 -1.85 20.78 -20.68
CA LYS A 415 -2.48 21.91 -21.40
C LYS A 415 -3.36 22.83 -20.57
N VAL A 416 -3.75 22.38 -19.35
CA VAL A 416 -4.63 23.17 -18.43
C VAL A 416 -4.04 24.54 -18.15
N THR A 417 -4.78 25.56 -18.30
CA THR A 417 -4.46 26.97 -18.02
C THR A 417 -5.01 27.43 -16.66
N ILE A 418 -4.62 28.57 -16.19
CA ILE A 418 -5.15 29.23 -14.97
C ILE A 418 -6.65 29.47 -15.14
N ASP A 419 -7.06 29.83 -16.31
CA ASP A 419 -8.46 30.18 -16.63
C ASP A 419 -9.35 28.91 -16.57
N ASP A 420 -8.80 27.77 -17.00
CA ASP A 420 -9.50 26.46 -16.94
C ASP A 420 -9.72 26.05 -15.47
N VAL A 421 -8.69 26.22 -14.62
CA VAL A 421 -8.77 25.91 -13.16
C VAL A 421 -9.77 26.87 -12.50
N LYS A 422 -9.79 28.09 -12.84
CA LYS A 422 -10.67 29.12 -12.31
C LYS A 422 -12.14 28.90 -12.77
N ALA A 423 -12.31 28.47 -14.00
CA ALA A 423 -13.63 28.12 -14.57
C ALA A 423 -14.19 26.85 -13.87
N ALA A 424 -13.35 25.85 -13.67
CA ALA A 424 -13.75 24.63 -12.95
C ALA A 424 -14.09 24.94 -11.49
N ALA A 425 -13.31 25.76 -10.81
CA ALA A 425 -13.56 26.17 -9.42
C ALA A 425 -14.86 26.99 -9.32
N SER A 426 -15.10 27.90 -10.25
CA SER A 426 -16.30 28.76 -10.29
C SER A 426 -17.59 27.94 -10.56
N LYS A 427 -17.43 26.87 -11.27
CA LYS A 427 -18.56 25.97 -11.63
C LYS A 427 -18.87 24.93 -10.54
N TYR A 428 -17.86 24.32 -10.01
CA TYR A 428 -18.06 23.14 -9.12
C TYR A 428 -17.85 23.42 -7.64
N PHE A 429 -17.01 24.32 -7.21
CA PHE A 429 -16.64 24.55 -5.81
C PHE A 429 -17.51 25.64 -5.15
N VAL A 430 -18.75 25.53 -5.36
CA VAL A 430 -19.80 26.42 -4.86
C VAL A 430 -20.62 25.73 -3.74
N LEU A 431 -21.07 26.47 -2.78
CA LEU A 431 -21.78 25.96 -1.58
C LEU A 431 -23.06 25.18 -1.95
N ASN A 432 -23.75 25.54 -3.00
CA ASN A 432 -24.94 24.85 -3.48
C ASN A 432 -24.63 23.41 -4.05
N ASN A 433 -23.36 23.15 -4.35
CA ASN A 433 -22.82 21.86 -4.77
C ASN A 433 -22.08 21.14 -3.62
N CYS A 434 -22.19 21.60 -2.39
CA CYS A 434 -21.40 21.17 -1.27
C CYS A 434 -22.17 20.33 -0.26
N THR A 435 -21.64 19.23 0.13
CA THR A 435 -22.07 18.43 1.29
C THR A 435 -20.99 18.51 2.35
N ILE A 436 -21.26 19.17 3.41
CA ILE A 436 -20.36 19.44 4.54
C ILE A 436 -20.56 18.45 5.66
N GLY A 437 -19.54 17.98 6.23
CA GLY A 437 -19.57 17.07 7.32
C GLY A 437 -18.61 17.41 8.45
N GLN A 438 -19.04 17.30 9.63
CA GLN A 438 -18.25 17.38 10.84
C GLN A 438 -18.29 16.05 11.60
N PHE A 439 -17.15 15.50 11.89
CA PHE A 439 -16.97 14.46 12.89
C PHE A 439 -16.64 15.15 14.20
N ILE A 440 -17.61 15.24 15.00
CA ILE A 440 -17.58 15.87 16.32
C ILE A 440 -17.27 14.82 17.38
N PRO A 441 -16.06 14.86 17.94
CA PRO A 441 -15.68 13.98 19.03
C PRO A 441 -16.56 14.28 20.20
N THR A 442 -17.16 13.31 20.67
CA THR A 442 -17.97 13.35 21.85
C THR A 442 -17.47 12.29 22.78
N GLU A 443 -17.97 12.47 23.97
CA GLU A 443 -17.83 11.67 24.99
C GLU A 443 -18.67 10.44 24.79
N GLU A 444 -20.02 11.05 22.17
CA GLU A 444 -20.72 10.55 21.07
C GLU A 444 -20.70 11.10 19.71
N ALA A 445 -22.27 12.18 15.01
CA ALA A 445 -22.29 12.66 13.20
C ALA A 445 -23.01 12.88 12.13
N SER A 446 -25.80 18.45 0.46
CA SER A 446 -26.34 19.23 -0.98
C SER A 446 -26.25 18.81 -2.47
N ARG A 447 -26.10 19.19 -4.53
CA ARG A 447 -25.89 18.82 -5.91
C ARG A 447 -25.86 19.97 -6.95
N VAL A 448 -25.08 19.96 -8.14
CA VAL A 448 -25.02 20.79 -9.32
C VAL A 448 -25.15 19.91 -10.58
N SER A 449 -25.63 20.35 -11.69
CA SER A 449 -25.60 19.72 -12.99
C SER A 449 -24.16 19.56 -13.47
N VAL A 450 -23.78 18.36 -13.70
CA VAL A 450 -22.45 17.98 -14.15
C VAL A 450 -22.58 17.41 -15.55
N PRO A 451 -21.77 17.72 -16.48
CA PRO A 451 -21.88 17.27 -17.86
C PRO A 451 -21.86 15.75 -18.01
N PRO A 452 -22.60 15.17 -18.87
CA PRO A 452 -22.61 13.74 -19.16
C PRO A 452 -21.22 13.25 -19.62
N ARG A 453 -20.94 12.01 -19.52
CA ARG A 453 -19.70 11.39 -20.00
C ARG A 453 -19.57 11.61 -21.51
N PRO A 454 -18.49 12.08 -21.98
CA PRO A 454 -18.25 12.29 -23.42
C PRO A 454 -18.18 10.99 -24.23
N ASP A 455 -18.31 10.97 -25.48
CA ASP A 455 -18.11 9.82 -26.36
C ASP A 455 -16.61 9.48 -26.40
N LEU A 456 -16.28 8.38 -25.79
CA LEU A 456 -14.90 7.94 -25.56
C LEU A 456 -14.27 7.47 -26.86
N LYS A 457 -15.03 6.98 -27.76
CA LYS A 457 -14.55 6.50 -29.05
C LYS A 457 -14.04 7.67 -29.90
N GLU A 458 -14.80 8.73 -29.98
CA GLU A 458 -14.36 9.98 -30.62
C GLU A 458 -13.12 10.60 -29.96
N MET A 459 -13.11 10.66 -28.63
CA MET A 459 -12.04 11.26 -27.85
C MET A 459 -10.69 10.61 -28.06
N VAL A 460 -10.61 9.34 -28.30
CA VAL A 460 -9.35 8.58 -28.35
C VAL A 460 -9.09 7.94 -29.74
N ALA A 461 -9.95 8.09 -30.69
CA ALA A 461 -9.88 7.43 -31.98
C ALA A 461 -8.53 7.69 -32.70
N ASP A 462 -8.08 8.89 -32.74
CA ASP A 462 -6.84 9.31 -33.39
C ASP A 462 -5.63 9.49 -32.44
N TYR A 463 -5.80 9.15 -31.14
CA TYR A 463 -4.73 9.32 -30.19
C TYR A 463 -3.65 8.25 -30.31
N LYS A 464 -2.49 8.65 -30.62
CA LYS A 464 -1.30 7.80 -30.80
C LYS A 464 -0.34 7.73 -29.60
N GLY A 465 -0.57 8.55 -28.61
CA GLY A 465 0.30 8.64 -27.44
C GLY A 465 1.62 9.36 -27.72
N ARG A 466 2.55 9.30 -26.85
CA ARG A 466 3.94 9.78 -27.00
C ARG A 466 4.90 8.62 -27.19
N LYS A 467 6.15 8.92 -27.41
CA LYS A 467 7.22 7.93 -27.46
C LYS A 467 7.31 7.19 -26.12
N ALA A 468 7.38 5.89 -26.16
CA ALA A 468 7.50 5.04 -25.00
C ALA A 468 8.76 5.41 -24.20
N MET A 469 8.70 5.27 -22.90
CA MET A 469 9.85 5.47 -22.00
C MET A 469 10.93 4.46 -22.33
N ALA A 470 12.19 4.85 -22.08
CA ALA A 470 13.36 4.00 -22.25
C ALA A 470 13.17 2.67 -21.51
N ALA A 471 13.35 1.60 -22.19
CA ALA A 471 13.28 0.26 -21.63
C ALA A 471 14.49 0.01 -20.72
N GLY A 472 14.29 -0.70 -19.66
CA GLY A 472 15.38 -1.18 -18.81
C GLY A 472 16.03 -2.42 -19.38
N GLU A 473 17.13 -2.85 -18.83
CA GLU A 473 17.82 -4.09 -19.13
C GLU A 473 17.16 -5.28 -18.43
N GLU A 474 17.40 -6.43 -18.89
CA GLU A 474 17.11 -7.69 -18.25
C GLU A 474 18.09 -7.89 -17.08
N PHE A 475 17.59 -7.93 -15.90
CA PHE A 475 18.36 -8.00 -14.66
C PHE A 475 17.97 -9.20 -13.81
N GLU A 476 18.83 -10.14 -13.64
CA GLU A 476 18.63 -11.29 -12.74
C GLU A 476 18.82 -10.88 -11.28
N PRO A 477 17.80 -11.00 -10.40
CA PRO A 477 17.83 -10.56 -9.01
C PRO A 477 18.49 -11.57 -8.07
N THR A 478 19.40 -12.39 -8.55
CA THR A 478 20.16 -13.33 -7.76
C THR A 478 21.26 -12.60 -6.97
N ILE A 479 21.52 -13.09 -5.78
CA ILE A 479 22.57 -12.52 -4.90
C ILE A 479 23.93 -12.55 -5.61
N GLU A 480 24.17 -13.55 -6.42
CA GLU A 480 25.39 -13.73 -7.16
C GLU A 480 25.57 -12.63 -8.23
N ASN A 481 24.54 -12.36 -9.02
CA ASN A 481 24.57 -11.28 -10.01
C ASN A 481 24.65 -9.89 -9.37
N ILE A 482 23.94 -9.68 -8.26
CA ILE A 482 24.04 -8.42 -7.47
C ILE A 482 25.45 -8.26 -6.93
N ASN A 483 26.07 -9.32 -6.43
CA ASN A 483 27.44 -9.27 -5.87
C ASN A 483 28.49 -8.99 -6.94
N GLN A 484 28.38 -9.62 -8.08
CA GLN A 484 29.30 -9.45 -9.22
C GLN A 484 29.22 -8.05 -9.84
N ARG A 485 28.03 -7.48 -9.83
CA ARG A 485 27.78 -6.15 -10.44
C ARG A 485 27.89 -4.96 -9.45
N THR A 486 27.92 -5.21 -8.14
CA THR A 486 28.04 -4.15 -7.13
C THR A 486 29.49 -3.74 -6.96
N ASN A 487 29.77 -2.51 -7.14
CA ASN A 487 31.04 -1.88 -6.85
C ASN A 487 31.07 -1.42 -5.37
N PHE A 488 31.79 -2.15 -4.52
CA PHE A 488 32.03 -1.79 -3.13
C PHE A 488 33.29 -0.95 -3.00
N GLY A 489 33.27 0.04 -2.21
CA GLY A 489 34.46 0.87 -1.89
C GLY A 489 34.32 1.72 -0.64
N THR A 490 35.26 2.57 -0.44
CA THR A 490 35.37 3.41 0.74
C THR A 490 35.73 4.84 0.33
N LEU A 491 35.05 5.82 0.86
CA LEU A 491 35.35 7.26 0.68
C LEU A 491 36.63 7.63 1.45
N SER A 492 37.20 8.76 1.21
CA SER A 492 38.41 9.29 1.80
C SER A 492 38.39 9.32 3.35
N ASN A 493 37.22 9.45 3.95
CA ASN A 493 36.97 9.48 5.40
C ASN A 493 36.64 8.11 6.00
N GLY A 494 36.62 7.03 5.24
CA GLY A 494 36.34 5.66 5.67
C GLY A 494 34.89 5.23 5.54
N VAL A 495 34.02 6.02 5.05
CA VAL A 495 32.60 5.71 4.80
C VAL A 495 32.47 4.66 3.68
N LYS A 496 31.81 3.58 3.93
CA LYS A 496 31.60 2.49 2.99
C LYS A 496 30.48 2.82 2.01
N TYR A 497 30.68 2.53 0.78
CA TYR A 497 29.67 2.65 -0.26
C TYR A 497 29.46 1.35 -1.08
N ALA A 498 28.30 1.17 -1.61
CA ALA A 498 27.92 0.10 -2.53
C ALA A 498 27.12 0.65 -3.72
N LEU A 499 27.62 0.48 -4.92
CA LEU A 499 27.03 0.97 -6.16
C LEU A 499 26.64 -0.18 -7.09
N LEU A 500 25.39 -0.30 -7.43
CA LEU A 500 24.84 -1.26 -8.39
C LEU A 500 24.26 -0.53 -9.61
N PRO A 501 25.08 -0.20 -10.57
CA PRO A 501 24.65 0.39 -11.85
C PRO A 501 23.91 -0.61 -12.72
N LYS A 502 22.72 -0.30 -13.16
CA LYS A 502 21.89 -1.07 -14.07
C LYS A 502 20.89 -0.18 -14.85
N LYS A 503 20.54 -0.54 -16.02
CA LYS A 503 19.53 0.15 -16.83
C LYS A 503 18.13 -0.15 -16.28
N THR A 504 17.44 0.85 -15.82
CA THR A 504 16.09 0.78 -15.29
C THR A 504 15.11 1.40 -16.28
N ARG A 505 13.89 0.95 -16.34
CA ARG A 505 12.84 1.59 -17.13
C ARG A 505 12.63 3.04 -16.63
N GLY A 506 12.71 3.99 -17.49
CA GLY A 506 12.61 5.41 -17.15
C GLY A 506 13.85 5.98 -16.48
N GLU A 507 14.98 5.26 -16.59
CA GLU A 507 16.29 5.70 -16.09
C GLU A 507 16.32 6.07 -14.59
N VAL A 508 15.59 5.31 -13.77
CA VAL A 508 15.39 5.55 -12.33
C VAL A 508 16.63 5.18 -11.53
N VAL A 509 16.94 5.96 -10.59
CA VAL A 509 18.03 5.80 -9.59
C VAL A 509 17.50 5.89 -8.17
N GLN A 510 17.82 4.92 -7.34
CA GLN A 510 17.57 4.87 -5.92
C GLN A 510 18.88 5.11 -5.16
N VAL A 511 18.93 6.10 -4.32
CA VAL A 511 20.01 6.37 -3.37
C VAL A 511 19.53 6.19 -1.93
N THR A 512 20.27 5.47 -1.12
CA THR A 512 19.97 5.24 0.29
C THR A 512 21.20 5.54 1.13
N MET A 513 21.05 6.31 2.18
CA MET A 513 22.09 6.55 3.18
C MET A 513 21.58 6.23 4.58
N ARG A 514 22.44 5.73 5.41
CA ARG A 514 22.26 5.59 6.83
C ARG A 514 23.37 6.32 7.57
N LEU A 515 23.00 7.32 8.31
CA LEU A 515 23.87 8.07 9.19
C LEU A 515 23.73 7.58 10.63
N ASN A 516 24.79 7.08 11.21
CA ASN A 516 24.81 6.65 12.60
C ASN A 516 25.44 7.73 13.47
N PHE A 517 24.89 8.02 14.65
CA PHE A 517 25.36 9.10 15.53
C PHE A 517 25.13 8.78 17.02
N GLY A 518 25.90 9.40 17.87
CA GLY A 518 25.80 9.34 19.33
C GLY A 518 26.11 7.99 19.96
N SER A 519 25.84 7.85 21.22
CA SER A 519 26.02 6.65 22.02
C SER A 519 24.84 6.40 22.94
N PRO A 520 24.71 5.21 23.60
CA PRO A 520 23.69 4.94 24.62
C PRO A 520 23.65 6.05 25.68
N GLU A 521 24.80 6.56 26.11
CA GLU A 521 24.91 7.58 27.17
C GLU A 521 24.60 8.98 26.64
N SER A 522 25.06 9.32 25.47
CA SER A 522 24.92 10.68 24.91
C SER A 522 23.50 10.98 24.45
N LEU A 523 22.71 9.92 24.24
CA LEU A 523 21.31 9.99 23.77
C LEU A 523 20.24 9.72 24.85
N ILE A 524 20.66 9.50 26.14
CA ILE A 524 19.70 9.39 27.28
C ILE A 524 18.80 10.62 27.29
N GLY A 525 17.54 10.40 27.25
CA GLY A 525 16.47 11.42 27.32
C GLY A 525 16.23 12.19 26.01
N LYS A 526 16.96 11.90 24.96
CA LYS A 526 16.97 12.62 23.66
C LYS A 526 16.20 11.89 22.51
N SER A 527 15.47 10.79 22.81
CA SER A 527 14.72 10.05 21.79
C SER A 527 13.70 10.92 21.06
N ALA A 528 12.86 11.67 21.76
CA ALA A 528 11.91 12.60 21.18
C ALA A 528 12.59 13.74 20.39
N THR A 529 13.74 14.19 20.82
CA THR A 529 14.57 15.18 20.11
C THR A 529 15.12 14.62 18.79
N ALA A 530 15.54 13.39 18.78
CA ALA A 530 16.11 12.68 17.65
C ALA A 530 15.05 12.36 16.58
N ASP A 531 13.86 12.01 17.00
CA ASP A 531 12.71 11.72 16.15
C ASP A 531 12.22 13.01 15.45
N LEU A 532 12.11 14.10 16.19
CA LEU A 532 11.77 15.42 15.66
C LEU A 532 12.87 15.99 14.78
N MET A 533 14.13 15.78 15.13
CA MET A 533 15.30 16.19 14.34
C MET A 533 15.30 15.51 12.96
N ALA A 534 15.15 14.23 12.92
CA ALA A 534 15.11 13.46 11.69
C ALA A 534 13.91 13.83 10.78
N SER A 535 12.78 14.08 11.38
CA SER A 535 11.54 14.54 10.71
C SER A 535 11.59 15.99 10.22
N LEU A 536 12.42 16.82 10.83
CA LEU A 536 12.63 18.23 10.49
C LEU A 536 13.70 18.43 9.42
N LEU A 537 14.58 17.46 9.22
CA LEU A 537 15.49 17.42 8.11
C LEU A 537 14.68 17.45 6.77
N GLY A 538 15.00 18.26 5.86
CA GLY A 538 14.30 18.45 4.63
C GLY A 538 13.20 19.52 4.64
N ARG A 539 12.92 20.09 5.81
CA ARG A 539 11.92 21.19 5.95
C ARG A 539 12.52 22.58 5.90
N GLY A 540 13.79 22.70 5.62
CA GLY A 540 14.48 23.94 5.49
C GLY A 540 15.99 23.82 5.42
N SER A 541 16.66 24.53 4.61
CA SER A 541 18.10 24.75 4.56
C SER A 541 18.47 26.23 4.75
N GLN A 542 19.71 26.56 4.79
CA GLN A 542 20.17 27.95 4.91
C GLN A 542 19.79 28.81 3.68
N THR A 543 19.55 28.20 2.56
CA THR A 543 19.24 28.86 1.28
C THR A 543 17.79 28.65 0.79
N MET A 544 17.07 27.67 1.32
CA MET A 544 15.72 27.31 0.87
C MET A 544 14.78 26.97 2.04
N ASN A 545 13.62 27.49 2.04
CA ASN A 545 12.52 27.14 2.93
C ASN A 545 11.87 25.81 2.46
N TYR A 546 10.96 25.25 3.23
CA TYR A 546 10.34 23.95 3.02
C TYR A 546 9.61 23.90 1.65
N GLY A 547 8.87 24.93 1.27
CA GLY A 547 8.18 25.04 0.03
C GLY A 547 9.13 25.06 -1.21
N GLN A 548 10.25 25.74 -1.09
CA GLN A 548 11.31 25.80 -2.12
C GLN A 548 12.03 24.47 -2.31
N ILE A 549 12.21 23.71 -1.22
CA ILE A 549 12.78 22.34 -1.28
C ILE A 549 11.80 21.39 -1.97
N ASP A 550 10.56 21.50 -1.68
CA ASP A 550 9.51 20.67 -2.25
C ASP A 550 9.29 21.01 -3.75
N ASP A 551 9.29 22.25 -4.10
CA ASP A 551 9.28 22.77 -5.48
C ASP A 551 10.48 22.22 -6.27
N ARG A 552 11.63 22.23 -5.67
CA ARG A 552 12.86 21.72 -6.30
C ARG A 552 12.83 20.19 -6.45
N LEU A 553 12.34 19.48 -5.50
CA LEU A 553 12.16 17.99 -5.58
C LEU A 553 11.16 17.64 -6.69
N THR A 554 10.15 18.43 -6.86
CA THR A 554 9.13 18.29 -7.90
C THR A 554 9.70 18.58 -9.30
N GLU A 555 10.49 19.61 -9.49
CA GLU A 555 11.26 19.93 -10.70
C GLU A 555 12.22 18.80 -11.11
N LEU A 556 12.88 18.20 -10.15
CA LEU A 556 13.82 17.07 -10.26
C LEU A 556 13.11 15.71 -10.38
N LYS A 557 11.80 15.69 -10.41
CA LYS A 557 11.00 14.44 -10.37
C LYS A 557 11.53 13.48 -9.31
N ALA A 558 11.93 14.04 -8.21
CA ALA A 558 12.62 13.36 -7.11
C ALA A 558 11.78 13.18 -5.87
N ASN A 559 12.03 12.16 -5.12
CA ASN A 559 11.61 11.94 -3.75
C ASN A 559 12.83 11.98 -2.85
N LEU A 560 12.81 12.74 -1.81
CA LEU A 560 13.80 12.77 -0.75
C LEU A 560 13.12 12.63 0.60
N ARG A 561 13.42 11.63 1.35
CA ARG A 561 12.80 11.32 2.63
C ARG A 561 13.81 11.10 3.73
N PHE A 562 13.51 11.63 4.87
CA PHE A 562 14.28 11.47 6.09
C PHE A 562 13.46 10.74 7.14
N SER A 563 14.05 9.84 7.83
CA SER A 563 13.46 9.15 8.99
C SER A 563 14.56 8.74 9.96
N GLY A 564 14.29 8.70 11.18
CA GLY A 564 15.31 8.32 12.16
C GLY A 564 14.78 8.17 13.56
N SER A 565 15.64 7.79 14.44
CA SER A 565 15.42 7.65 15.88
C SER A 565 16.75 7.89 16.59
N ALA A 566 16.79 7.81 17.89
CA ALA A 566 18.02 7.91 18.68
C ALA A 566 19.08 6.99 18.08
N GLY A 567 20.12 7.51 17.56
CA GLY A 567 21.32 6.82 17.06
C GLY A 567 21.37 6.61 15.55
N THR A 568 20.32 6.92 14.81
CA THR A 568 20.25 6.64 13.36
C THR A 568 19.33 7.60 12.56
N ILE A 569 19.83 8.10 11.49
CA ILE A 569 19.06 8.82 10.46
C ILE A 569 19.13 8.03 9.14
N ASN A 570 18.03 7.73 8.54
CA ASN A 570 17.88 7.09 7.24
C ASN A 570 17.46 8.14 6.20
N VAL A 571 18.15 8.20 5.12
CA VAL A 571 17.90 9.07 3.96
C VAL A 571 17.60 8.17 2.76
N SER A 572 16.49 8.35 2.12
CA SER A 572 16.06 7.66 0.92
C SER A 572 15.73 8.69 -0.18
N ALA A 573 16.42 8.64 -1.24
CA ALA A 573 16.23 9.48 -2.41
C ALA A 573 16.02 8.67 -3.70
N LYS A 574 15.09 9.07 -4.51
CA LYS A 574 14.76 8.46 -5.80
C LYS A 574 14.52 9.55 -6.87
N THR A 575 15.12 9.42 -8.02
CA THR A 575 14.95 10.28 -9.18
C THR A 575 15.34 9.59 -10.50
N ARG A 576 15.37 10.27 -11.58
CA ARG A 576 15.89 9.79 -12.87
C ARG A 576 17.36 10.22 -13.06
N ARG A 577 18.08 9.54 -13.88
CA ARG A 577 19.51 9.74 -14.17
C ARG A 577 19.85 11.22 -14.54
N GLU A 578 19.00 11.84 -15.35
CA GLU A 578 19.19 13.23 -15.79
C GLU A 578 19.12 14.26 -14.64
N TYR A 579 18.37 13.98 -13.61
CA TYR A 579 18.19 14.86 -12.41
C TYR A 579 19.06 14.46 -11.22
N LEU A 580 19.76 13.32 -11.24
CA LEU A 580 20.52 12.81 -10.11
C LEU A 580 21.60 13.79 -9.62
N PRO A 581 22.41 14.45 -10.47
CA PRO A 581 23.44 15.40 -10.02
C PRO A 581 22.85 16.61 -9.26
N GLU A 582 21.69 17.09 -9.68
CA GLU A 582 21.00 18.22 -9.02
C GLU A 582 20.32 17.78 -7.71
N LEU A 583 19.82 16.55 -7.64
CA LEU A 583 19.28 15.96 -6.41
C LEU A 583 20.41 15.76 -5.39
N MET A 584 21.60 15.32 -5.79
CA MET A 584 22.74 15.12 -4.89
C MET A 584 23.26 16.48 -4.33
N LYS A 585 23.16 17.54 -5.09
CA LYS A 585 23.46 18.92 -4.63
C LYS A 585 22.44 19.39 -3.61
N LEU A 586 21.16 19.09 -3.84
CA LEU A 586 20.04 19.41 -2.93
C LEU A 586 20.18 18.58 -1.65
N MET A 587 20.52 17.31 -1.73
CA MET A 587 20.78 16.44 -0.58
C MET A 587 21.97 16.98 0.24
N LYS A 588 23.00 17.44 -0.39
CA LYS A 588 24.15 18.08 0.26
C LYS A 588 23.71 19.33 1.06
N GLU A 589 22.94 20.17 0.43
CA GLU A 589 22.45 21.43 1.03
C GLU A 589 21.55 21.15 2.25
N VAL A 590 20.62 20.27 2.12
CA VAL A 590 19.65 19.92 3.17
C VAL A 590 20.32 19.16 4.32
N LEU A 591 21.30 18.29 4.07
CA LEU A 591 21.99 17.50 5.10
C LEU A 591 23.10 18.31 5.80
N ARG A 592 23.81 19.17 5.07
CA ARG A 592 24.96 19.89 5.63
C ARG A 592 24.56 21.26 6.21
N ASN A 593 23.53 21.86 5.72
CA ASN A 593 23.11 23.22 6.04
C ASN A 593 21.61 23.33 6.42
N PRO A 594 21.07 22.41 7.27
CA PRO A 594 19.67 22.50 7.72
C PRO A 594 19.45 23.76 8.53
N SER A 595 18.41 24.48 8.27
CA SER A 595 18.04 25.70 9.02
C SER A 595 17.17 25.42 10.25
N PHE A 596 16.53 24.26 10.28
CA PHE A 596 15.61 23.86 11.35
C PHE A 596 14.61 24.99 11.67
N PRO A 597 13.72 25.32 10.77
CA PRO A 597 12.76 26.41 10.92
C PRO A 597 11.81 26.19 12.12
N GLU A 598 11.67 27.16 12.93
CA GLU A 598 10.95 27.10 14.22
C GLU A 598 9.44 26.86 13.98
N ASP A 599 8.91 27.43 12.93
CA ASP A 599 7.52 27.26 12.49
C ASP A 599 7.24 25.79 12.07
N GLN A 600 8.15 25.19 11.34
CA GLN A 600 8.07 23.78 10.91
C GLN A 600 8.31 22.81 12.08
N PHE A 601 9.11 23.19 13.04
CA PHE A 601 9.33 22.43 14.28
C PHE A 601 8.04 22.41 15.11
N GLU A 602 7.40 23.51 15.30
CA GLU A 602 6.18 23.62 16.10
C GLU A 602 5.02 22.86 15.43
N ILE A 603 4.97 22.87 14.12
CA ILE A 603 4.01 22.09 13.30
C ILE A 603 4.23 20.59 13.53
N LEU A 604 5.46 20.09 13.41
CA LEU A 604 5.81 18.67 13.64
C LEU A 604 5.56 18.24 15.08
N LYS A 605 5.89 19.09 16.01
CA LYS A 605 5.69 18.86 17.45
C LYS A 605 4.20 18.71 17.74
N GLN A 606 3.40 19.57 17.25
CA GLN A 606 1.94 19.55 17.42
C GLN A 606 1.31 18.34 16.69
N GLN A 607 1.78 18.01 15.51
CA GLN A 607 1.38 16.78 14.76
C GLN A 607 1.70 15.52 15.56
N SER A 608 2.86 15.45 16.17
CA SER A 608 3.28 14.31 17.00
C SER A 608 2.42 14.19 18.25
N ILE A 609 2.10 15.29 18.89
CA ILE A 609 1.25 15.32 20.11
C ILE A 609 -0.18 14.86 19.74
N THR A 610 -0.73 15.35 18.67
CA THR A 610 -2.09 15.03 18.20
C THR A 610 -2.21 13.56 17.74
N ASN A 611 -1.16 13.03 17.14
CA ASN A 611 -1.09 11.58 16.78
C ASN A 611 -1.07 10.70 18.06
N LEU A 612 -0.42 11.13 19.12
CA LEU A 612 -0.43 10.42 20.42
C LEU A 612 -1.81 10.55 21.10
N GLU A 613 -2.41 11.70 21.04
CA GLU A 613 -3.73 11.97 21.61
C GLU A 613 -4.81 11.10 20.94
N SER A 614 -4.74 10.96 19.62
CA SER A 614 -5.61 10.05 18.86
C SER A 614 -5.35 8.56 19.19
N GLY A 615 -4.15 8.24 19.61
CA GLY A 615 -3.77 6.93 20.08
C GLY A 615 -4.29 6.56 21.47
N LEU A 616 -4.68 7.51 22.31
CA LEU A 616 -5.12 7.31 23.73
C LEU A 616 -6.45 6.52 23.81
N THR A 617 -7.24 6.49 22.76
CA THR A 617 -8.50 5.75 22.69
C THR A 617 -8.51 4.67 21.59
N ASP A 618 -7.42 4.57 20.82
CA ASP A 618 -7.25 3.55 19.77
C ASP A 618 -6.78 2.19 20.36
N PRO A 619 -7.58 1.13 20.21
CA PRO A 619 -7.30 -0.19 20.80
C PRO A 619 -5.96 -0.76 20.29
N GLN A 620 -5.56 -0.48 19.05
CA GLN A 620 -4.36 -1.02 18.42
C GLN A 620 -3.11 -0.28 18.96
N ALA A 621 -3.19 1.04 19.09
CA ALA A 621 -2.11 1.87 19.62
C ALA A 621 -1.81 1.55 21.09
N LEU A 622 -2.85 1.40 21.92
CA LEU A 622 -2.79 1.08 23.36
C LEU A 622 -2.24 -0.34 23.57
N ALA A 623 -2.65 -1.29 22.78
CA ALA A 623 -2.25 -2.68 22.91
C ALA A 623 -0.76 -2.83 22.47
N LEU A 624 -0.37 -2.20 21.38
CA LEU A 624 1.00 -2.25 20.84
C LEU A 624 1.99 -1.54 21.79
N LYS A 625 1.64 -0.37 22.30
CA LYS A 625 2.45 0.39 23.27
C LYS A 625 2.63 -0.40 24.57
N THR A 626 1.58 -1.00 25.06
CA THR A 626 1.59 -1.80 26.31
C THR A 626 2.47 -3.04 26.11
N LEU A 627 2.37 -3.74 25.02
CA LEU A 627 3.17 -4.93 24.72
C LEU A 627 4.66 -4.53 24.58
N SER A 628 4.95 -3.46 23.84
CA SER A 628 6.32 -2.96 23.60
C SER A 628 7.02 -2.60 24.94
N ARG A 629 6.31 -1.95 25.87
CA ARG A 629 6.81 -1.61 27.20
C ARG A 629 7.08 -2.87 28.05
N LYS A 630 6.28 -3.87 27.89
CA LYS A 630 6.41 -5.12 28.64
C LYS A 630 7.55 -6.00 28.09
N LEU A 631 7.75 -6.00 26.81
CA LEU A 631 8.83 -6.77 26.14
C LEU A 631 10.22 -6.07 26.30
N SER A 632 10.21 -4.75 26.52
CA SER A 632 11.43 -3.96 26.70
C SER A 632 11.44 -3.16 28.01
N PRO A 633 11.60 -3.83 29.18
CA PRO A 633 11.49 -3.24 30.55
C PRO A 633 12.73 -2.46 30.94
N TYR A 634 13.26 -1.65 30.11
CA TYR A 634 14.36 -0.75 30.39
C TYR A 634 13.92 0.38 31.36
N PRO A 635 14.74 0.81 32.27
CA PRO A 635 14.43 1.90 33.23
C PRO A 635 14.37 3.23 32.46
N ALA A 636 13.63 4.21 32.91
CA ALA A 636 13.45 5.56 32.37
C ALA A 636 14.74 6.38 32.14
N THR A 637 15.83 5.94 32.69
CA THR A 637 17.19 6.46 32.56
C THR A 637 17.97 5.82 31.38
N ASP A 638 17.41 4.89 30.68
CA ASP A 638 17.98 4.18 29.55
C ASP A 638 17.45 4.75 28.24
N VAL A 639 18.24 4.89 27.24
CA VAL A 639 17.88 5.40 25.93
C VAL A 639 16.81 4.52 25.21
N ARG A 640 16.79 3.24 25.55
CA ARG A 640 15.87 2.20 25.04
C ARG A 640 14.54 2.13 25.78
N TYR A 641 14.30 2.96 26.78
CA TYR A 641 13.08 3.04 27.55
C TYR A 641 11.86 3.36 26.66
N VAL A 642 10.88 2.57 26.70
CA VAL A 642 9.59 2.80 26.02
C VAL A 642 8.62 3.55 26.94
N PRO A 643 8.41 4.82 26.77
CA PRO A 643 7.53 5.67 27.60
C PRO A 643 6.04 5.28 27.45
N THR A 644 5.17 5.65 28.35
CA THR A 644 3.72 5.64 28.17
C THR A 644 3.34 6.70 27.11
N MET A 645 2.16 6.76 26.64
CA MET A 645 1.74 7.80 25.69
C MET A 645 1.75 9.20 26.34
N GLU A 646 1.40 9.28 27.59
CA GLU A 646 1.46 10.53 28.39
C GLU A 646 2.89 10.96 28.66
N GLU A 647 3.78 10.02 28.94
CA GLU A 647 5.20 10.30 29.18
C GLU A 647 5.87 10.72 27.86
N GLU A 648 5.47 10.17 26.77
CA GLU A 648 5.95 10.47 25.42
C GLU A 648 5.48 11.86 24.98
N GLN A 649 4.22 12.18 25.22
CA GLN A 649 3.67 13.53 25.04
C GLN A 649 4.46 14.56 25.85
N GLN A 650 4.69 14.34 27.11
CA GLN A 650 5.49 15.22 28.00
C GLN A 650 6.92 15.39 27.49
N ARG A 651 7.50 14.36 26.92
CA ARG A 651 8.87 14.39 26.37
C ARG A 651 8.90 15.21 25.08
N ILE A 652 7.90 15.07 24.25
CA ILE A 652 7.77 15.84 23.01
C ILE A 652 7.47 17.32 23.31
N GLU A 653 6.61 17.61 24.25
CA GLU A 653 6.31 18.96 24.76
C GLU A 653 7.56 19.67 25.34
N ALA A 654 8.43 18.93 25.92
CA ALA A 654 9.67 19.46 26.56
C ALA A 654 10.79 19.73 25.53
N VAL A 655 10.72 19.19 24.34
CA VAL A 655 11.76 19.42 23.31
C VAL A 655 11.72 20.87 22.76
N THR A 656 12.78 21.51 22.66
CA THR A 656 13.02 22.85 22.11
C THR A 656 13.75 22.76 20.77
N ILE A 657 13.65 23.72 19.92
CA ILE A 657 14.35 23.81 18.66
C ILE A 657 15.88 23.88 18.87
N GLU A 658 16.34 24.42 19.97
CA GLU A 658 17.79 24.47 20.32
C GLU A 658 18.29 23.08 20.75
N ASP A 659 17.47 22.22 21.30
CA ASP A 659 17.84 20.83 21.58
C ASP A 659 18.07 20.06 20.26
N VAL A 660 17.25 20.33 19.27
CA VAL A 660 17.33 19.73 17.93
C VAL A 660 18.61 20.20 17.22
N LYS A 661 18.90 21.49 17.23
CA LYS A 661 20.12 22.10 16.64
C LYS A 661 21.40 21.63 17.37
N THR A 662 21.35 21.55 18.67
CA THR A 662 22.47 21.05 19.50
C THR A 662 22.75 19.59 19.20
N LEU A 663 21.75 18.76 19.19
CA LEU A 663 21.87 17.33 18.92
C LEU A 663 22.45 17.08 17.52
N PHE A 664 21.95 17.82 16.53
CA PHE A 664 22.44 17.76 15.16
C PHE A 664 23.90 18.20 15.02
N ASN A 665 24.23 19.38 15.49
CA ASN A 665 25.58 19.97 15.34
C ASN A 665 26.66 19.22 16.14
N GLU A 666 26.32 18.63 17.27
CA GLU A 666 27.29 17.94 18.13
C GLU A 666 27.48 16.46 17.75
N GLN A 667 26.45 15.82 17.27
CA GLN A 667 26.47 14.36 17.16
C GLN A 667 26.28 13.81 15.74
N VAL A 668 25.57 14.51 14.85
CA VAL A 668 25.33 14.02 13.50
C VAL A 668 26.50 14.35 12.56
N SER A 669 26.94 13.38 11.80
CA SER A 669 28.05 13.53 10.84
C SER A 669 27.98 12.49 9.69
N GLY A 670 28.69 12.67 8.68
CA GLY A 670 28.93 11.72 7.63
C GLY A 670 29.92 10.60 7.96
N GLN A 671 30.69 10.72 9.05
CA GLN A 671 31.80 9.85 9.44
C GLN A 671 31.41 8.39 9.71
N TYR A 672 30.22 8.14 10.17
CA TYR A 672 29.71 6.79 10.50
C TYR A 672 28.58 6.35 9.56
N ALA A 673 28.55 6.89 8.38
CA ALA A 673 27.55 6.60 7.38
C ALA A 673 27.83 5.30 6.56
N GLN A 674 26.82 4.78 5.99
CA GLN A 674 26.85 3.82 4.89
C GLN A 674 25.92 4.34 3.77
N VAL A 675 26.35 4.20 2.56
CA VAL A 675 25.62 4.71 1.39
C VAL A 675 25.52 3.68 0.25
N ALA A 676 24.40 3.58 -0.38
CA ALA A 676 24.17 2.71 -1.51
C ALA A 676 23.40 3.43 -2.64
N ALA A 677 23.76 3.17 -3.86
CA ALA A 677 23.02 3.60 -5.04
C ALA A 677 22.72 2.40 -5.98
N VAL A 678 21.50 2.31 -6.45
CA VAL A 678 21.01 1.24 -7.33
C VAL A 678 20.20 1.86 -8.49
N GLY A 679 20.50 1.55 -9.73
CA GLY A 679 19.75 2.04 -10.85
C GLY A 679 20.62 2.56 -12.03
N ASP A 680 20.12 3.44 -12.86
CA ASP A 680 20.80 3.97 -14.03
C ASP A 680 21.59 5.26 -13.73
N PHE A 681 22.83 5.13 -13.41
CA PHE A 681 23.75 6.23 -13.04
C PHE A 681 25.20 5.96 -13.46
N ASP A 682 26.00 6.95 -13.46
CA ASP A 682 27.47 6.89 -13.60
C ASP A 682 28.15 6.71 -12.22
N PRO A 683 28.85 5.58 -11.97
CA PRO A 683 29.45 5.28 -10.66
C PRO A 683 30.49 6.32 -10.19
N GLU A 684 31.27 6.85 -11.10
CA GLU A 684 32.34 7.81 -10.76
C GLU A 684 31.74 9.14 -10.29
N VAL A 685 30.67 9.55 -10.90
CA VAL A 685 29.93 10.79 -10.55
C VAL A 685 29.27 10.61 -9.17
N VAL A 686 28.64 9.48 -8.90
CA VAL A 686 27.94 9.22 -7.63
C VAL A 686 28.98 9.10 -6.49
N VAL A 687 30.16 8.51 -6.69
CA VAL A 687 31.22 8.48 -5.68
C VAL A 687 31.70 9.91 -5.39
N SER A 688 31.88 10.75 -6.39
CA SER A 688 32.25 12.15 -6.24
C SER A 688 31.19 12.94 -5.47
N ASP A 689 29.93 12.68 -5.71
CA ASP A 689 28.79 13.30 -5.02
C ASP A 689 28.70 12.83 -3.55
N PHE A 690 28.94 11.56 -3.25
CA PHE A 690 29.02 11.04 -1.87
C PHE A 690 30.22 11.63 -1.14
N GLU A 691 31.37 11.77 -1.78
CA GLU A 691 32.54 12.41 -1.22
C GLU A 691 32.27 13.91 -0.89
N ALA A 692 31.56 14.58 -1.76
CA ALA A 692 31.15 15.98 -1.58
C ALA A 692 30.12 16.19 -0.47
N ILE A 693 29.30 15.19 -0.18
CA ILE A 693 28.26 15.23 0.91
C ILE A 693 28.91 14.83 2.25
N LEU A 694 29.72 13.79 2.29
CA LEU A 694 30.09 13.11 3.52
C LEU A 694 31.58 13.20 3.85
N GLY A 695 32.47 13.41 2.91
CA GLY A 695 33.92 13.25 3.01
C GLY A 695 34.57 14.13 4.06
N ASP A 696 34.16 15.33 4.20
CA ASP A 696 34.69 16.31 5.18
C ASP A 696 33.78 16.52 6.41
N TRP A 697 32.64 15.83 6.51
CA TRP A 697 31.63 16.00 7.55
C TRP A 697 31.92 15.15 8.81
N LYS A 698 32.52 15.76 9.78
CA LYS A 698 32.93 15.15 11.05
C LYS A 698 32.19 15.68 12.25
N SER A 699 31.93 14.84 13.19
CA SER A 699 31.42 15.14 14.53
C SER A 699 32.54 15.05 15.57
N THR A 700 32.42 15.76 16.64
CA THR A 700 33.30 15.69 17.84
C THR A 700 32.92 14.55 18.76
N THR A 701 31.71 14.01 18.61
CA THR A 701 31.15 12.92 19.42
C THR A 701 31.36 11.59 18.67
N GLY A 702 31.87 10.60 19.26
CA GLY A 702 32.05 9.26 18.77
C GLY A 702 30.71 8.54 18.66
N PHE A 703 30.60 7.58 17.81
CA PHE A 703 29.44 6.72 17.61
C PHE A 703 29.60 5.38 18.38
N GLU A 704 28.64 5.02 19.16
CA GLU A 704 28.46 3.70 19.74
C GLU A 704 27.04 3.21 19.50
N ARG A 705 26.90 2.03 18.95
CA ARG A 705 25.60 1.46 18.58
C ARG A 705 24.72 1.13 19.78
N ILE A 706 23.54 1.57 19.77
CA ILE A 706 22.50 1.23 20.73
C ILE A 706 21.99 -0.20 20.39
N THR A 707 22.31 -1.18 21.14
CA THR A 707 21.89 -2.58 20.99
C THR A 707 20.80 -2.97 21.97
N SER A 708 19.83 -3.71 21.58
CA SER A 708 18.74 -4.24 22.41
C SER A 708 19.18 -5.54 23.13
N GLU A 709 18.61 -5.83 24.25
CA GLU A 709 18.83 -7.03 25.04
C GLU A 709 17.59 -7.94 25.02
N SER A 710 17.72 -9.18 25.22
CA SER A 710 16.60 -10.11 25.42
C SER A 710 16.29 -10.26 26.89
N PHE A 711 15.06 -10.33 27.24
CA PHE A 711 14.57 -10.43 28.62
C PHE A 711 13.82 -11.75 28.89
N ASN A 712 14.13 -12.43 29.93
CA ASN A 712 13.41 -13.64 30.38
C ASN A 712 12.15 -13.25 31.15
N LEU A 713 11.13 -12.95 30.46
CA LEU A 713 9.85 -12.44 30.96
C LEU A 713 8.88 -13.60 31.29
N LYS A 714 8.01 -13.38 32.20
CA LYS A 714 6.90 -14.28 32.53
C LYS A 714 5.65 -13.82 31.79
N GLY A 715 4.97 -14.69 31.16
CA GLY A 715 3.72 -14.47 30.47
C GLY A 715 2.61 -13.90 31.37
N GLU A 716 1.90 -12.99 30.96
CA GLU A 716 0.76 -12.34 31.62
C GLU A 716 -0.32 -11.98 30.57
N THR A 717 -1.54 -11.79 30.93
CA THR A 717 -2.67 -11.30 30.11
C THR A 717 -3.18 -9.97 30.64
N ILE A 718 -3.16 -9.01 29.79
CA ILE A 718 -3.56 -7.63 30.09
C ILE A 718 -4.80 -7.29 29.22
N SER A 719 -5.84 -6.73 29.75
CA SER A 719 -7.07 -6.31 29.10
C SER A 719 -7.26 -4.81 29.28
N ILE A 720 -7.34 -4.10 28.22
CA ILE A 720 -7.56 -2.65 28.17
C ILE A 720 -8.99 -2.40 27.63
N ASN A 721 -9.86 -1.75 28.33
CA ASN A 721 -11.19 -1.37 27.92
C ASN A 721 -11.15 -0.05 27.12
N THR A 722 -11.64 -0.06 25.96
CA THR A 722 -11.75 1.10 25.07
C THR A 722 -13.23 1.26 24.64
N PRO A 723 -13.99 2.07 25.34
CA PRO A 723 -15.43 2.23 25.14
C PRO A 723 -15.79 2.69 23.71
N ASP A 724 -16.89 2.24 23.15
CA ASP A 724 -17.52 2.58 21.88
C ASP A 724 -16.67 2.23 20.64
N LYS A 725 -15.71 1.34 20.75
CA LYS A 725 -14.90 0.81 19.66
C LYS A 725 -15.48 -0.49 19.11
N ALA A 726 -15.82 -0.47 17.87
CA ALA A 726 -16.46 -1.58 17.16
C ALA A 726 -15.54 -2.83 17.03
N ASN A 727 -14.24 -2.63 17.06
CA ASN A 727 -13.23 -3.68 17.02
C ASN A 727 -12.37 -3.82 18.27
N ALA A 728 -11.97 -4.98 18.57
CA ALA A 728 -10.98 -5.34 19.57
C ALA A 728 -9.69 -5.82 18.91
N VAL A 729 -8.59 -5.54 19.48
CA VAL A 729 -7.24 -5.94 19.09
C VAL A 729 -6.68 -6.98 20.05
N TYR A 730 -6.09 -7.99 19.56
CA TYR A 730 -5.26 -8.97 20.22
C TYR A 730 -3.81 -8.78 19.77
N ILE A 731 -2.90 -8.56 20.59
CA ILE A 731 -1.47 -8.64 20.32
C ILE A 731 -0.76 -9.42 21.43
N ALA A 732 0.09 -10.32 21.11
CA ALA A 732 0.85 -11.12 22.00
C ALA A 732 2.32 -11.21 21.59
N GLY A 733 3.23 -11.32 22.48
CA GLY A 733 4.62 -11.43 22.19
C GLY A 733 5.55 -11.94 23.29
N SER A 734 6.72 -12.36 22.93
CA SER A 734 7.81 -12.78 23.82
C SER A 734 9.16 -12.24 23.31
N SER A 735 10.06 -11.91 24.20
CA SER A 735 11.47 -11.59 23.96
C SER A 735 12.27 -12.87 23.82
N LEU A 736 13.13 -12.94 22.85
CA LEU A 736 13.89 -14.11 22.46
C LEU A 736 15.42 -13.82 22.46
N PRO A 737 16.25 -14.67 23.06
CA PRO A 737 17.72 -14.59 23.04
C PRO A 737 18.25 -15.16 21.70
N ILE A 738 18.02 -14.51 20.61
CA ILE A 738 18.40 -14.92 19.28
C ILE A 738 18.81 -13.72 18.37
N SER A 739 19.89 -13.85 17.68
CA SER A 739 20.37 -12.87 16.69
C SER A 739 20.20 -13.41 15.26
N SER A 740 20.31 -12.60 14.27
CA SER A 740 20.29 -12.99 12.86
C SER A 740 21.51 -13.84 12.43
N LYS A 741 22.53 -14.00 13.28
CA LYS A 741 23.70 -14.87 13.14
C LYS A 741 23.51 -16.26 13.79
N ASP A 742 22.47 -16.44 14.58
CA ASP A 742 22.22 -17.65 15.28
C ASP A 742 21.91 -18.80 14.32
N PRO A 743 22.49 -19.99 14.50
CA PRO A 743 22.21 -21.20 13.70
C PRO A 743 20.72 -21.64 13.70
N ASN A 744 19.93 -21.12 14.65
CA ASN A 744 18.51 -21.37 14.80
C ASN A 744 17.63 -20.32 14.07
N TYR A 745 18.24 -19.26 13.61
CA TYR A 745 17.54 -18.15 12.95
C TYR A 745 16.74 -18.62 11.69
N PRO A 746 17.31 -19.45 10.80
CA PRO A 746 16.59 -19.98 9.64
C PRO A 746 15.33 -20.79 10.02
N ALA A 747 15.44 -21.57 11.10
CA ALA A 747 14.32 -22.39 11.59
C ALA A 747 13.20 -21.53 12.20
N MET A 748 13.55 -20.47 12.93
CA MET A 748 12.57 -19.50 13.48
C MET A 748 11.89 -18.71 12.33
N VAL A 749 12.61 -18.36 11.30
CA VAL A 749 12.08 -17.67 10.12
C VAL A 749 11.04 -18.54 9.40
N LEU A 750 11.34 -19.79 9.11
CA LEU A 750 10.40 -20.74 8.46
C LEU A 750 9.24 -21.13 9.39
N GLY A 751 9.52 -21.34 10.65
CA GLY A 751 8.47 -21.68 11.65
C GLY A 751 7.45 -20.52 11.76
N ASN A 752 7.92 -19.29 11.81
CA ASN A 752 7.09 -18.09 11.81
C ASN A 752 6.35 -17.93 10.46
N TYR A 753 6.96 -18.19 9.36
CA TYR A 753 6.41 -18.17 7.99
C TYR A 753 5.21 -19.12 7.84
N ILE A 754 5.33 -20.33 8.37
CA ILE A 754 4.25 -21.36 8.44
C ILE A 754 3.14 -20.93 9.39
N LEU A 755 3.49 -20.40 10.54
CA LEU A 755 2.48 -20.04 11.55
C LEU A 755 1.60 -18.87 11.13
N GLY A 756 2.20 -17.74 10.69
CA GLY A 756 1.50 -16.51 10.45
C GLY A 756 2.25 -15.43 9.64
N GLY A 757 3.52 -15.65 9.39
CA GLY A 757 4.47 -14.64 8.89
C GLY A 757 4.52 -14.50 7.36
N SER A 758 3.81 -15.28 6.62
CA SER A 758 3.85 -15.30 5.18
C SER A 758 3.07 -14.20 4.47
N GLY A 759 2.37 -13.38 5.22
CA GLY A 759 1.57 -12.28 4.68
C GLY A 759 0.36 -12.72 3.84
N GLY A 760 0.14 -14.00 3.64
CA GLY A 760 -0.90 -14.57 2.86
C GLY A 760 -2.04 -15.25 3.62
N LEU A 761 -3.04 -15.70 2.99
CA LEU A 761 -4.22 -16.40 3.55
C LEU A 761 -3.98 -17.91 3.78
N SER A 762 -2.80 -18.42 3.48
CA SER A 762 -2.42 -19.84 3.52
C SER A 762 -1.51 -20.27 4.67
N ASN A 763 -1.33 -19.47 5.70
CA ASN A 763 -0.61 -19.82 6.92
C ASN A 763 -1.57 -20.42 7.94
N ARG A 764 -1.07 -21.09 9.01
CA ARG A 764 -1.90 -21.77 10.03
C ARG A 764 -2.87 -20.82 10.74
N LEU A 765 -2.42 -19.64 11.12
CA LEU A 765 -3.25 -18.67 11.82
C LEU A 765 -4.37 -18.10 10.88
N ALA A 766 -4.06 -17.81 9.67
CA ALA A 766 -5.03 -17.36 8.69
C ALA A 766 -6.06 -18.45 8.35
N ASN A 767 -5.63 -19.68 8.17
CA ASN A 767 -6.50 -20.83 7.95
C ASN A 767 -7.42 -21.08 9.15
N ARG A 768 -6.88 -21.11 10.37
CA ARG A 768 -7.66 -21.42 11.55
C ARG A 768 -8.58 -20.28 12.00
N VAL A 769 -8.02 -19.11 12.15
CA VAL A 769 -8.67 -17.95 12.76
C VAL A 769 -9.60 -17.21 11.75
N ARG A 770 -9.16 -17.06 10.53
CA ARG A 770 -9.89 -16.33 9.49
C ARG A 770 -10.79 -17.26 8.66
N GLN A 771 -10.27 -18.28 8.04
CA GLN A 771 -11.03 -19.12 7.09
C GLN A 771 -11.98 -20.12 7.75
N GLN A 772 -11.54 -20.81 8.82
CA GLN A 772 -12.39 -21.80 9.50
C GLN A 772 -13.32 -21.20 10.54
N GLU A 773 -12.84 -20.24 11.32
CA GLU A 773 -13.58 -19.72 12.48
C GLU A 773 -14.20 -18.32 12.22
N GLY A 774 -13.77 -17.62 11.21
CA GLY A 774 -14.24 -16.27 10.89
C GLY A 774 -14.08 -15.22 12.00
N LEU A 775 -13.09 -15.42 12.89
CA LEU A 775 -12.91 -14.61 14.10
C LEU A 775 -12.16 -13.29 13.85
N SER A 776 -11.42 -13.17 12.79
CA SER A 776 -10.54 -12.05 12.50
C SER A 776 -10.40 -11.84 10.99
N TYR A 777 -10.49 -10.64 10.53
CA TYR A 777 -10.05 -10.21 9.20
C TYR A 777 -8.53 -10.25 9.06
N THR A 778 -7.80 -9.75 9.93
CA THR A 778 -6.35 -9.70 9.95
C THR A 778 -5.75 -10.47 11.10
N VAL A 779 -5.03 -11.53 10.81
CA VAL A 779 -4.30 -12.33 11.81
C VAL A 779 -2.94 -12.69 11.23
N GLY A 780 -1.91 -12.58 11.95
CA GLY A 780 -0.58 -12.95 11.57
C GLY A 780 0.43 -13.07 12.71
N SER A 781 1.63 -13.49 12.41
CA SER A 781 2.74 -13.53 13.36
C SER A 781 3.98 -12.86 12.74
N GLN A 782 4.83 -12.34 13.52
CA GLN A 782 6.11 -11.73 13.16
C GLN A 782 7.24 -12.23 14.05
N PHE A 783 8.32 -12.57 13.45
CA PHE A 783 9.59 -12.87 14.09
C PHE A 783 10.64 -11.83 13.67
N ARG A 784 11.31 -11.25 14.54
CA ARG A 784 12.45 -10.32 14.39
C ARG A 784 13.64 -10.75 15.22
N ALA A 785 14.83 -10.59 14.71
CA ALA A 785 16.08 -10.78 15.42
C ALA A 785 17.09 -9.69 15.05
N SER A 786 17.83 -9.18 16.01
CA SER A 786 18.87 -8.17 15.86
C SER A 786 20.05 -8.70 15.06
N ASN A 787 20.61 -7.89 14.26
CA ASN A 787 21.85 -8.13 13.54
C ASN A 787 23.11 -7.98 14.42
N PHE A 788 22.97 -7.32 15.56
CA PHE A 788 24.09 -6.87 16.42
C PHE A 788 24.16 -7.50 17.81
N ALA A 789 23.04 -8.02 18.30
CA ALA A 789 22.92 -8.57 19.65
C ALA A 789 22.04 -9.83 19.68
N GLU A 790 22.16 -10.69 20.64
CA GLU A 790 21.26 -11.83 20.94
C GLU A 790 19.93 -11.33 21.48
N SER A 791 19.20 -10.62 20.70
CA SER A 791 17.92 -10.01 20.98
C SER A 791 16.96 -10.16 19.81
N GLY A 792 15.82 -10.74 20.03
CA GLY A 792 14.77 -10.94 19.10
C GLY A 792 13.38 -10.88 19.73
N SER A 793 12.38 -10.91 18.98
CA SER A 793 10.97 -10.95 19.42
C SER A 793 10.11 -11.85 18.49
N PHE A 794 9.20 -12.53 19.08
CA PHE A 794 8.10 -13.20 18.40
C PHE A 794 6.79 -12.54 18.81
N THR A 795 5.99 -12.17 17.88
CA THR A 795 4.71 -11.50 18.10
C THR A 795 3.57 -12.13 17.26
N VAL A 796 2.38 -12.13 17.73
CA VAL A 796 1.12 -12.56 17.08
C VAL A 796 0.09 -11.44 17.24
N PHE A 797 -0.55 -11.05 16.21
CA PHE A 797 -1.56 -9.99 16.20
C PHE A 797 -2.86 -10.42 15.48
N ALA A 798 -3.99 -9.91 15.89
CA ALA A 798 -5.31 -10.11 15.29
C ALA A 798 -6.28 -8.97 15.62
N ILE A 799 -7.15 -8.69 14.74
CA ILE A 799 -8.24 -7.72 14.95
C ILE A 799 -9.59 -8.48 14.90
N THR A 800 -10.47 -8.30 15.81
CA THR A 800 -11.69 -9.07 16.00
C THR A 800 -12.82 -8.24 16.57
N ASN A 801 -14.01 -8.74 16.51
CA ASN A 801 -15.16 -8.21 17.26
C ASN A 801 -14.95 -8.44 18.76
N PRO A 802 -15.24 -7.49 19.67
CA PRO A 802 -15.07 -7.62 21.14
C PRO A 802 -15.73 -8.89 21.71
N ASP A 803 -16.82 -9.34 21.18
CA ASP A 803 -17.57 -10.55 21.59
C ASP A 803 -16.79 -11.83 21.30
N ASN A 804 -15.96 -11.82 20.36
CA ASN A 804 -15.15 -12.96 19.90
C ASN A 804 -13.77 -13.04 20.60
N ARG A 805 -13.40 -12.06 21.43
CA ARG A 805 -12.11 -11.96 22.12
C ARG A 805 -11.66 -13.28 22.77
N ASP A 806 -12.48 -13.89 23.60
CA ASP A 806 -12.08 -15.04 24.43
C ASP A 806 -11.90 -16.28 23.53
N LYS A 807 -12.70 -16.39 22.53
CA LYS A 807 -12.63 -17.44 21.52
C LYS A 807 -11.37 -17.24 20.64
N LEU A 808 -11.07 -16.06 20.23
CA LEU A 808 -9.86 -15.71 19.48
C LEU A 808 -8.58 -16.00 20.30
N VAL A 809 -8.51 -15.60 21.53
CA VAL A 809 -7.36 -15.86 22.43
C VAL A 809 -7.15 -17.38 22.58
N ALA A 810 -8.19 -18.14 22.75
CA ALA A 810 -8.11 -19.60 22.87
C ALA A 810 -7.65 -20.25 21.54
N THR A 811 -8.20 -19.82 20.43
CA THR A 811 -7.90 -20.36 19.08
C THR A 811 -6.45 -20.08 18.65
N ILE A 812 -5.92 -18.89 18.95
CA ILE A 812 -4.50 -18.54 18.70
C ILE A 812 -3.58 -19.33 19.63
N ALA A 813 -3.92 -19.47 20.89
CA ALA A 813 -3.14 -20.24 21.87
C ALA A 813 -3.08 -21.73 21.49
N GLU A 814 -4.15 -22.27 20.96
CA GLU A 814 -4.24 -23.65 20.48
C GLU A 814 -3.32 -23.88 19.25
N GLU A 815 -3.30 -22.95 18.29
CA GLU A 815 -2.48 -23.08 17.07
C GLU A 815 -0.98 -22.87 17.39
N VAL A 816 -0.66 -21.95 18.28
CA VAL A 816 0.73 -21.75 18.77
C VAL A 816 1.22 -22.99 19.52
N GLU A 817 0.39 -23.58 20.37
CA GLU A 817 0.77 -24.78 21.14
C GLU A 817 0.83 -26.01 20.19
N LYS A 818 0.02 -26.06 19.20
CA LYS A 818 -0.02 -27.16 18.22
C LYS A 818 1.23 -27.15 17.32
N ILE A 819 1.68 -26.03 16.84
CA ILE A 819 2.94 -25.94 16.08
C ILE A 819 4.16 -26.24 16.99
N ARG A 820 4.10 -25.90 18.24
CA ARG A 820 5.13 -26.17 19.21
C ARG A 820 5.21 -27.66 19.57
N GLN A 821 4.10 -28.37 19.76
CA GLN A 821 4.06 -29.75 20.20
C GLN A 821 4.18 -30.75 19.05
N SER A 822 3.51 -30.47 17.98
CA SER A 822 3.40 -31.38 16.84
C SER A 822 4.37 -31.03 15.69
N GLY A 823 5.02 -29.88 15.80
CA GLY A 823 5.94 -29.43 14.81
C GLY A 823 5.26 -29.01 13.50
N VAL A 824 5.99 -28.92 12.46
CA VAL A 824 5.53 -28.67 11.10
C VAL A 824 5.44 -29.98 10.29
N THR A 825 4.69 -30.08 9.29
CA THR A 825 4.66 -31.20 8.37
C THR A 825 5.75 -31.03 7.29
N VAL A 826 6.21 -32.07 6.66
CA VAL A 826 7.21 -32.00 5.58
C VAL A 826 6.70 -31.12 4.44
N ARG A 827 5.41 -31.22 4.11
CA ARG A 827 4.75 -30.44 3.10
C ARG A 827 4.72 -28.94 3.44
N GLU A 828 4.38 -28.56 4.66
CA GLU A 828 4.41 -27.14 5.12
C GLU A 828 5.82 -26.57 5.06
N LEU A 829 6.81 -27.39 5.36
CA LEU A 829 8.21 -26.95 5.31
C LEU A 829 8.66 -26.72 3.88
N ASP A 830 8.38 -27.66 2.98
CA ASP A 830 8.76 -27.59 1.58
C ASP A 830 8.11 -26.35 0.88
N GLU A 831 6.83 -26.16 1.16
CA GLU A 831 6.06 -25.00 0.73
C GLU A 831 6.58 -23.67 1.33
N ALA A 832 6.96 -23.66 2.59
CA ALA A 832 7.51 -22.47 3.27
C ALA A 832 8.91 -22.13 2.74
N VAL A 833 9.74 -23.14 2.49
CA VAL A 833 11.08 -22.94 1.91
C VAL A 833 10.96 -22.35 0.49
N GLN A 834 10.13 -22.93 -0.34
CA GLN A 834 9.89 -22.43 -1.69
C GLN A 834 9.30 -21.01 -1.66
N GLY A 835 8.22 -20.78 -0.93
CA GLY A 835 7.56 -19.49 -0.83
C GLY A 835 8.44 -18.39 -0.25
N TYR A 836 9.31 -18.72 0.72
CA TYR A 836 10.25 -17.77 1.31
C TYR A 836 11.36 -17.39 0.32
N LEU A 837 11.95 -18.36 -0.37
CA LEU A 837 13.03 -18.11 -1.30
C LEU A 837 12.54 -17.31 -2.53
N GLU A 838 11.38 -17.64 -3.03
CA GLU A 838 10.73 -16.91 -4.11
C GLU A 838 10.35 -15.48 -3.70
N SER A 839 9.86 -15.30 -2.46
CA SER A 839 9.57 -13.95 -1.91
C SER A 839 10.86 -13.14 -1.72
N ALA A 840 11.93 -13.78 -1.29
CA ALA A 840 13.24 -13.14 -1.13
C ALA A 840 13.82 -12.72 -2.52
N ASN A 841 13.68 -13.58 -3.51
CA ASN A 841 14.09 -13.30 -4.89
C ASN A 841 13.27 -12.14 -5.50
N ARG A 842 11.95 -12.18 -5.36
CA ARG A 842 11.07 -11.10 -5.76
C ARG A 842 11.39 -9.76 -5.05
N SER A 843 11.68 -9.76 -3.78
CA SER A 843 12.07 -8.53 -3.02
C SER A 843 13.32 -7.88 -3.65
N ARG A 844 14.23 -8.64 -4.20
CA ARG A 844 15.45 -8.15 -4.86
C ARG A 844 15.22 -7.60 -6.28
N THR A 845 14.00 -7.71 -6.81
CA THR A 845 13.63 -6.97 -8.02
C THR A 845 13.39 -5.48 -7.74
N GLU A 846 13.15 -5.11 -6.49
CA GLU A 846 12.97 -3.72 -6.06
C GLU A 846 14.31 -3.05 -5.67
N ASP A 847 14.66 -2.02 -6.34
CA ASP A 847 15.92 -1.24 -6.18
C ASP A 847 16.15 -0.73 -4.75
N GLY A 848 15.06 -0.34 -4.07
CA GLY A 848 15.08 0.10 -2.67
C GLY A 848 15.39 -1.04 -1.70
N ALA A 849 14.93 -2.24 -1.96
CA ALA A 849 15.18 -3.42 -1.14
C ALA A 849 16.65 -3.88 -1.32
N VAL A 850 17.16 -3.79 -2.54
CA VAL A 850 18.57 -4.10 -2.84
C VAL A 850 19.49 -3.05 -2.17
N ALA A 851 19.16 -1.77 -2.26
CA ALA A 851 19.91 -0.69 -1.59
C ALA A 851 19.94 -0.90 -0.06
N GLY A 852 18.80 -1.32 0.54
CA GLY A 852 18.67 -1.65 1.95
C GLY A 852 19.56 -2.83 2.34
N MET A 853 19.61 -3.87 1.52
CA MET A 853 20.42 -5.07 1.73
C MET A 853 21.93 -4.73 1.65
N LEU A 854 22.30 -3.84 0.73
CA LEU A 854 23.67 -3.37 0.58
C LEU A 854 24.11 -2.51 1.78
N ILE A 855 23.27 -1.64 2.29
CA ILE A 855 23.49 -0.85 3.53
C ILE A 855 23.69 -1.80 4.72
N GLU A 856 22.81 -2.79 4.88
CA GLU A 856 22.86 -3.75 5.99
C GLU A 856 24.15 -4.55 5.91
N SER A 857 24.59 -4.96 4.74
CA SER A 857 25.82 -5.74 4.55
C SER A 857 27.06 -4.93 4.98
N MET A 858 27.12 -3.67 4.61
CA MET A 858 28.20 -2.75 4.98
C MET A 858 28.19 -2.40 6.49
N GLU A 859 27.02 -2.26 7.09
CA GLU A 859 26.81 -1.93 8.49
C GLU A 859 27.18 -3.10 9.40
N THR A 860 26.96 -4.29 8.99
CA THR A 860 27.19 -5.52 9.74
C THR A 860 28.52 -6.17 9.38
N ASP A 861 29.31 -5.62 8.53
CA ASP A 861 30.59 -6.15 7.99
C ASP A 861 30.40 -7.56 7.40
N ARG A 862 29.28 -7.77 6.72
CA ARG A 862 28.95 -9.03 6.05
C ARG A 862 29.10 -8.85 4.54
N THR A 863 29.60 -9.85 3.88
CA THR A 863 29.61 -9.94 2.40
C THR A 863 28.23 -10.44 1.91
N LEU A 864 27.90 -10.31 0.71
CA LEU A 864 26.64 -10.79 0.15
C LEU A 864 26.58 -12.34 0.16
N ASP A 865 27.72 -13.04 0.28
CA ASP A 865 27.79 -14.50 0.48
C ASP A 865 27.08 -14.96 1.75
N PHE A 866 26.98 -14.08 2.76
CA PHE A 866 26.21 -14.36 3.98
C PHE A 866 24.72 -14.57 3.64
N TYR A 867 24.17 -13.84 2.73
CA TYR A 867 22.77 -13.92 2.31
C TYR A 867 22.57 -15.17 1.42
N SER A 868 23.53 -15.50 0.55
CA SER A 868 23.56 -16.74 -0.25
C SER A 868 23.61 -17.97 0.67
N GLN A 869 24.46 -17.93 1.70
CA GLN A 869 24.58 -19.02 2.67
C GLN A 869 23.29 -19.17 3.47
N ARG A 870 22.65 -18.10 3.87
CA ARG A 870 21.35 -18.10 4.56
C ARG A 870 20.25 -18.74 3.71
N GLU A 871 20.20 -18.45 2.46
CA GLU A 871 19.27 -19.06 1.50
C GLU A 871 19.54 -20.56 1.33
N ASN A 872 20.80 -20.96 1.32
CA ASN A 872 21.21 -22.37 1.31
C ASN A 872 20.87 -23.08 2.63
N ASP A 873 21.05 -22.43 3.77
CA ASP A 873 20.69 -22.97 5.09
C ASP A 873 19.16 -23.15 5.19
N ILE A 874 18.39 -22.23 4.66
CA ILE A 874 16.94 -22.29 4.58
C ILE A 874 16.50 -23.43 3.64
N LYS A 875 17.09 -23.54 2.49
CA LYS A 875 16.82 -24.57 1.45
C LYS A 875 17.09 -25.98 1.94
N ASN A 876 18.08 -26.17 2.76
CA ASN A 876 18.51 -27.50 3.27
C ASN A 876 18.11 -27.74 4.73
N LEU A 877 17.20 -26.96 5.27
CA LEU A 877 16.84 -27.02 6.66
C LEU A 877 16.01 -28.29 6.99
N PRO A 878 16.44 -29.20 7.85
CA PRO A 878 15.71 -30.41 8.20
C PRO A 878 14.53 -30.08 9.13
N LYS A 879 13.42 -30.73 8.89
CA LYS A 879 12.16 -30.56 9.63
C LYS A 879 12.39 -30.67 11.16
N GLU A 880 13.17 -31.65 11.58
CA GLU A 880 13.47 -31.91 12.99
C GLU A 880 14.15 -30.71 13.67
N LYS A 881 14.90 -29.94 12.88
CA LYS A 881 15.55 -28.72 13.36
C LYS A 881 14.52 -27.62 13.57
N VAL A 882 13.55 -27.48 12.66
CA VAL A 882 12.45 -26.49 12.77
C VAL A 882 11.60 -26.85 13.99
N ASP A 883 11.23 -28.10 14.16
CA ASP A 883 10.39 -28.57 15.27
C ASP A 883 11.09 -28.35 16.62
N SER A 884 12.38 -28.64 16.69
CA SER A 884 13.15 -28.45 17.93
C SER A 884 13.26 -26.95 18.27
N VAL A 885 13.50 -26.11 17.30
CA VAL A 885 13.70 -24.68 17.49
C VAL A 885 12.36 -23.99 17.87
N LEU A 886 11.25 -24.37 17.26
CA LEU A 886 9.91 -23.88 17.62
C LEU A 886 9.55 -24.29 19.05
N LYS A 887 9.91 -25.48 19.46
CA LYS A 887 9.68 -25.98 20.81
C LYS A 887 10.50 -25.23 21.87
N ASP A 888 11.70 -24.87 21.53
CA ASP A 888 12.65 -24.24 22.45
C ASP A 888 12.43 -22.71 22.56
N TYR A 889 12.04 -22.07 21.50
CA TYR A 889 11.93 -20.60 21.42
C TYR A 889 10.48 -20.06 21.58
N ILE A 890 9.47 -20.83 21.21
CA ILE A 890 8.06 -20.46 21.42
C ILE A 890 7.54 -21.10 22.73
N ASP A 891 7.72 -20.45 23.83
CA ASP A 891 7.29 -20.84 25.16
C ASP A 891 6.05 -20.04 25.61
N PRO A 892 4.83 -20.68 25.58
CA PRO A 892 3.55 -20.03 26.00
C PRO A 892 3.59 -19.42 27.39
N SER A 893 4.44 -19.93 28.28
CA SER A 893 4.57 -19.41 29.65
C SER A 893 5.30 -18.04 29.66
N LYS A 894 5.86 -17.62 28.58
CA LYS A 894 6.63 -16.38 28.39
C LYS A 894 5.92 -15.36 27.48
N ILE A 895 4.82 -15.77 26.88
CA ILE A 895 4.04 -14.90 26.00
C ILE A 895 3.17 -13.93 26.80
N ILE A 896 3.40 -12.70 26.64
CA ILE A 896 2.58 -11.61 27.18
C ILE A 896 1.46 -11.32 26.16
N ILE A 897 0.24 -11.36 26.57
CA ILE A 897 -0.99 -11.13 25.79
C ILE A 897 -1.64 -9.81 26.19
N VAL A 898 -1.86 -8.96 25.25
CA VAL A 898 -2.59 -7.71 25.46
C VAL A 898 -3.84 -7.68 24.55
N THR A 899 -5.01 -7.43 25.07
CA THR A 899 -6.28 -7.23 24.37
C THR A 899 -6.84 -5.84 24.65
N ALA A 900 -7.24 -5.15 23.68
CA ALA A 900 -7.87 -3.85 23.83
C ALA A 900 -9.21 -3.76 23.02
N GLY A 901 -10.28 -3.28 23.53
CA GLY A 901 -11.57 -3.23 22.90
C GLY A 901 -12.71 -2.86 23.88
N ASP A 902 -13.90 -2.68 23.46
CA ASP A 902 -15.12 -2.42 24.27
C ASP A 902 -15.69 -3.77 24.82
N PHE A 903 -15.12 -4.23 25.85
CA PHE A 903 -15.47 -5.51 26.53
C PHE A 903 -16.56 -5.35 27.59
N GLU A 904 -17.03 -4.18 27.88
CA GLU A 904 -18.11 -3.93 28.84
C GLU A 904 -19.48 -3.95 28.13
N LYS A 905 -19.56 -3.42 26.98
CA LYS A 905 -20.76 -3.45 26.10
C LYS A 905 -21.09 -4.88 25.69
N SER A 906 -20.09 -5.65 25.32
CA SER A 906 -20.20 -7.07 24.97
C SER A 906 -20.73 -7.96 26.10
N LYS A 907 -20.64 -7.50 27.32
CA LYS A 907 -21.23 -8.20 28.50
C LYS A 907 -22.68 -7.80 28.75
N GLY A 908 -23.05 -6.60 28.37
CA GLY A 908 -24.41 -6.09 28.53
C GLY A 908 -25.39 -6.71 27.52
N ASP A 909 -24.99 -6.82 26.29
CA ASP A 909 -25.83 -7.39 25.19
C ASP A 909 -26.08 -8.91 25.31
N LYS A 910 -25.39 -9.60 26.19
CA LYS A 910 -25.64 -11.02 26.56
C LYS A 910 -26.60 -11.20 27.75
N GLN A 911 -27.17 -10.14 28.31
CA GLN A 911 -28.07 -10.22 29.44
C GLN A 911 -29.51 -9.76 29.07
N GLU A 912 -29.75 -9.40 27.86
CA GLU A 912 -31.08 -9.21 27.29
C GLU A 912 -31.31 -10.20 26.15
#